data_5511dded6b82846c50c68451184d3f24
#
_entry.id   5511dded6b82846c50c68451184d3f24
#
_cell.length_a   1.000
_cell.length_b   1.000
_cell.length_c   1.000
_cell.angle_alpha   90.00
_cell.angle_beta   90.00
_cell.angle_gamma   90.00
#
_symmetry.space_group_name_H-M   'P 1'
#
loop_
_entity.id
_entity.type
_entity.pdbx_description
1 polymer ?
#
loop_
_entity_poly.entity_id
_entity_poly.type
_entity_poly.pdbx_seq_one_letter_code
_entity_poly.pdbx_strand_id
1 'polypeptide(L)'
;MSCILPLSRRVLLASAAAVASASMFGASALAQSTSREPLPPVTVQAPDQAPRSAARSKPRATSGGSRTVRTANRGAPSARPTAGPAVQQSTGSTASLTVPTTEQARQEIQRVPGGVALVPDTAFKNSPANTIKDALGWVPGVLIQQRWGPDARISIRGSGLSRAYGNRGINPYMDGIPINTADGLFDLYEIDPTAYRYIEVYKGANGLRYGANSLGGAINFVMPTGRDAPEFEARVDGGSFGYLKSQVATGGVAGAADWYMTMSAQREDGYREHSKTDAERLNANVGYQFSPDVETRFYLNVSRWRAQIPGEVTKDQALNSPRAANPVWVQQDQQRNIDSVRVANKTTLRFDETTVDFGAFVLERHVMHPIYQWLDFHVHDYGGFARATDDRFIGGFRNRLITGVNIQNGTIDINQYWNVGAAVKGPLAASYLWKSQNMSAYADNSFYVLPNVAVVTGAQFLHAVRDQQDRFLSNGDQSGRRTYNPFSPKIGLLWDVDPTWQVYGNISRSAEVPTYDVTTFASPASTDINAQTATTYEVGTRGRRPDLTWDVSVYRADIRNELQCLTSPATPGACTIRNADRTVHQGIEAGLGVAFLKSTFAPEDRFWFNVAYTYSDFRFDSDATWGNNRLPAVPAHYVRAEVLYKHASGFYAGPNVEWMPQAFYADNANTLTVDPYALLNFKLGYDHGTGWSGYIEGRNLLDKRYISTTIAVETATAASALFNPGMGRAVFGGLRYRM
;
A
#
# COMPACT_ATOMS: atom_id res chain seq x y z
N MET A 1 15.66 32.05 -17.39
CA MET A 1 15.12 30.89 -16.65
C MET A 1 15.13 29.69 -17.59
N SER A 2 16.30 29.20 -17.99
CA SER A 2 16.41 28.09 -18.96
C SER A 2 17.70 27.32 -18.67
N CYS A 3 17.77 26.52 -17.59
CA CYS A 3 18.97 25.74 -17.30
C CYS A 3 18.75 24.46 -16.47
N ILE A 4 17.54 23.89 -16.39
CA ILE A 4 17.28 22.70 -15.56
C ILE A 4 16.96 21.43 -16.38
N LEU A 5 16.75 21.53 -17.67
CA LEU A 5 16.38 20.38 -18.53
C LEU A 5 17.49 19.37 -18.90
N PRO A 6 18.80 19.59 -18.73
CA PRO A 6 19.78 18.55 -19.04
C PRO A 6 20.10 17.59 -17.90
N LEU A 7 19.70 17.86 -16.63
CA LEU A 7 20.08 16.98 -15.51
C LEU A 7 19.33 15.62 -15.50
N SER A 8 18.04 15.60 -15.82
CA SER A 8 17.25 14.37 -15.80
C SER A 8 17.68 13.37 -16.89
N ARG A 9 17.99 13.85 -18.09
CA ARG A 9 18.50 12.99 -19.17
C ARG A 9 19.92 12.47 -18.90
N ARG A 10 20.77 13.25 -18.25
CA ARG A 10 22.15 12.85 -17.97
C ARG A 10 22.23 11.85 -16.81
N VAL A 11 21.38 11.96 -15.81
CA VAL A 11 21.33 11.01 -14.69
C VAL A 11 20.79 9.64 -15.13
N LEU A 12 19.75 9.61 -16.00
CA LEU A 12 19.21 8.36 -16.55
C LEU A 12 20.18 7.68 -17.53
N LEU A 13 20.91 8.44 -18.33
CA LEU A 13 21.93 7.90 -19.24
C LEU A 13 23.18 7.39 -18.48
N ALA A 14 23.57 8.05 -17.39
CA ALA A 14 24.65 7.58 -16.54
C ALA A 14 24.28 6.27 -15.81
N SER A 15 23.01 6.09 -15.42
CA SER A 15 22.52 4.86 -14.79
C SER A 15 22.49 3.69 -15.78
N ALA A 16 22.09 3.92 -17.04
CA ALA A 16 22.12 2.89 -18.09
C ALA A 16 23.54 2.49 -18.47
N ALA A 17 24.49 3.43 -18.46
CA ALA A 17 25.91 3.17 -18.73
C ALA A 17 26.59 2.38 -17.58
N ALA A 18 26.19 2.62 -16.33
CA ALA A 18 26.70 1.87 -15.17
C ALA A 18 26.27 0.40 -15.15
N VAL A 19 25.02 0.11 -15.58
CA VAL A 19 24.51 -1.26 -15.70
C VAL A 19 25.16 -1.99 -16.88
N ALA A 20 25.37 -1.30 -18.00
CA ALA A 20 26.10 -1.87 -19.15
C ALA A 20 27.59 -2.13 -18.85
N SER A 21 28.22 -1.28 -18.02
CA SER A 21 29.61 -1.44 -17.60
C SER A 21 29.81 -2.61 -16.61
N ALA A 22 28.85 -2.86 -15.72
CA ALA A 22 28.91 -3.98 -14.80
C ALA A 22 28.75 -5.34 -15.52
N SER A 23 27.97 -5.40 -16.61
CA SER A 23 27.83 -6.61 -17.43
C SER A 23 29.04 -6.90 -18.32
N MET A 24 29.89 -5.92 -18.63
CA MET A 24 31.11 -6.13 -19.41
C MET A 24 32.32 -6.56 -18.54
N PHE A 25 32.34 -6.23 -17.25
CA PHE A 25 33.40 -6.68 -16.35
C PHE A 25 33.25 -8.13 -15.87
N GLY A 26 32.08 -8.70 -15.96
CA GLY A 26 31.82 -10.12 -15.61
C GLY A 26 32.28 -11.12 -16.67
N ALA A 27 32.51 -10.72 -17.91
CA ALA A 27 32.87 -11.61 -19.02
C ALA A 27 34.40 -11.75 -19.24
N SER A 28 35.22 -10.93 -18.62
CA SER A 28 36.68 -10.92 -18.83
C SER A 28 37.48 -11.72 -17.78
N ALA A 29 36.85 -12.28 -16.77
CA ALA A 29 37.53 -13.01 -15.70
C ALA A 29 37.62 -14.53 -15.88
N LEU A 30 37.18 -15.07 -17.03
CA LEU A 30 37.15 -16.53 -17.27
C LEU A 30 38.21 -17.04 -18.30
N ALA A 31 39.15 -16.22 -18.71
CA ALA A 31 40.20 -16.64 -19.64
C ALA A 31 41.60 -16.22 -19.18
N GLN A 32 42.11 -16.79 -18.09
CA GLN A 32 43.54 -17.00 -17.86
C GLN A 32 43.79 -17.51 -16.42
N SER A 33 44.01 -18.79 -16.26
CA SER A 33 45.13 -19.35 -15.43
C SER A 33 45.15 -20.87 -15.53
N THR A 34 46.04 -21.36 -16.36
CA THR A 34 46.60 -22.70 -16.22
C THR A 34 47.95 -22.50 -15.58
N SER A 35 48.08 -22.73 -14.28
CA SER A 35 49.30 -23.15 -13.62
C SER A 35 48.94 -23.93 -12.36
N ARG A 36 49.31 -25.19 -12.37
CA ARG A 36 49.15 -26.13 -11.26
C ARG A 36 50.27 -25.90 -10.28
N GLU A 37 49.96 -25.50 -9.05
CA GLU A 37 50.79 -25.81 -7.88
C GLU A 37 49.94 -26.56 -6.86
N PRO A 38 50.49 -27.61 -6.19
CA PRO A 38 49.73 -28.42 -5.24
C PRO A 38 49.63 -27.73 -3.89
N LEU A 39 48.39 -27.65 -3.37
CA LEU A 39 48.08 -27.13 -2.04
C LEU A 39 48.55 -28.14 -0.95
N PRO A 40 49.00 -27.64 0.23
CA PRO A 40 49.38 -28.52 1.35
C PRO A 40 48.13 -29.16 2.00
N PRO A 41 48.27 -30.32 2.66
CA PRO A 41 47.19 -31.09 3.22
C PRO A 41 46.55 -30.37 4.44
N VAL A 42 45.23 -30.22 4.41
CA VAL A 42 44.45 -29.71 5.55
C VAL A 42 44.17 -30.85 6.53
N THR A 43 44.72 -30.72 7.75
CA THR A 43 44.46 -31.63 8.87
C THR A 43 43.20 -31.15 9.59
N VAL A 44 42.12 -31.95 9.50
CA VAL A 44 40.88 -31.71 10.26
C VAL A 44 41.04 -32.36 11.63
N GLN A 45 41.09 -31.53 12.68
CA GLN A 45 40.96 -32.00 14.07
C GLN A 45 39.46 -32.08 14.41
N ALA A 46 39.04 -33.27 14.86
CA ALA A 46 37.70 -33.50 15.41
C ALA A 46 37.59 -32.89 16.81
N PRO A 47 36.42 -32.35 17.20
CA PRO A 47 36.23 -31.85 18.57
C PRO A 47 36.12 -33.01 19.57
N ASP A 48 36.81 -32.87 20.71
CA ASP A 48 36.79 -33.80 21.83
C ASP A 48 35.38 -33.96 22.42
N GLN A 49 34.96 -35.19 22.62
CA GLN A 49 33.74 -35.57 23.32
C GLN A 49 33.99 -35.49 24.85
N ALA A 50 33.15 -34.70 25.53
CA ALA A 50 33.08 -34.72 26.99
C ALA A 50 32.37 -36.00 27.50
N PRO A 51 32.76 -36.57 28.62
CA PRO A 51 32.28 -37.87 29.08
C PRO A 51 30.88 -37.83 29.71
N ARG A 52 30.06 -38.80 29.31
CA ARG A 52 28.77 -39.13 29.95
C ARG A 52 29.00 -39.71 31.34
N SER A 53 28.42 -39.11 32.38
CA SER A 53 28.27 -39.73 33.68
C SER A 53 26.90 -40.46 33.80
N ALA A 54 26.95 -41.68 34.28
CA ALA A 54 25.87 -42.62 34.36
C ALA A 54 24.92 -42.35 35.54
N ALA A 55 23.68 -42.70 35.31
CA ALA A 55 22.62 -42.74 36.32
C ALA A 55 22.81 -43.85 37.37
N ARG A 56 22.48 -43.60 38.64
CA ARG A 56 22.04 -44.62 39.56
C ARG A 56 21.08 -44.13 40.64
N SER A 57 19.87 -44.62 40.51
CA SER A 57 18.92 -45.19 41.50
C SER A 57 18.74 -44.58 42.92
N LYS A 58 17.45 -44.40 43.22
CA LYS A 58 16.80 -44.22 44.53
C LYS A 58 17.12 -45.34 45.53
N PRO A 59 16.98 -45.05 46.84
CA PRO A 59 15.81 -45.60 47.53
C PRO A 59 15.09 -44.65 48.54
N ARG A 60 13.99 -44.99 48.85
CA ARG A 60 12.78 -44.87 49.62
C ARG A 60 12.96 -44.66 51.14
N ALA A 61 12.14 -43.70 51.69
CA ALA A 61 11.35 -43.63 52.91
C ALA A 61 12.00 -43.82 54.31
N THR A 62 11.69 -42.89 55.19
CA THR A 62 10.81 -43.16 56.32
C THR A 62 10.51 -41.86 57.11
N SER A 63 9.37 -41.90 57.69
CA SER A 63 8.56 -41.08 58.56
C SER A 63 9.26 -40.52 59.82
N GLY A 64 8.75 -39.36 60.30
CA GLY A 64 8.95 -38.90 61.65
C GLY A 64 8.39 -37.49 61.83
N GLY A 65 7.24 -37.38 62.48
CA GLY A 65 6.59 -36.12 62.80
C GLY A 65 7.11 -35.45 64.04
N SER A 66 6.87 -34.20 64.22
CA SER A 66 6.34 -33.59 65.44
C SER A 66 6.23 -32.09 65.38
N ARG A 67 5.04 -31.60 65.52
CA ARG A 67 4.45 -30.52 66.31
C ARG A 67 5.20 -29.26 66.65
N THR A 68 4.53 -28.16 66.22
CA THR A 68 4.19 -26.89 66.91
C THR A 68 5.29 -26.02 67.50
N VAL A 69 5.26 -24.73 67.07
CA VAL A 69 4.91 -23.58 67.93
C VAL A 69 4.62 -22.35 67.08
N ARG A 70 3.50 -21.70 67.41
CA ARG A 70 3.09 -20.36 66.92
C ARG A 70 4.02 -19.28 67.51
N THR A 71 4.42 -18.34 66.72
CA THR A 71 4.50 -16.92 67.15
C THR A 71 4.21 -15.98 66.03
N ALA A 72 3.32 -15.06 66.27
CA ALA A 72 2.98 -13.96 65.41
C ALA A 72 4.04 -12.87 65.50
N ASN A 73 4.41 -12.29 64.39
CA ASN A 73 4.63 -10.85 64.38
C ASN A 73 4.60 -10.22 62.96
N ARG A 74 3.76 -9.29 62.84
CA ARG A 74 3.68 -8.00 62.11
C ARG A 74 4.67 -7.73 61.01
N GLY A 75 4.11 -7.20 59.89
CA GLY A 75 4.72 -6.25 58.99
C GLY A 75 4.95 -6.79 57.58
N ALA A 76 3.88 -6.84 56.78
CA ALA A 76 4.00 -6.95 55.33
C ALA A 76 4.39 -5.56 54.71
N PRO A 77 5.44 -5.47 53.94
CA PRO A 77 5.55 -4.34 53.00
C PRO A 77 4.62 -4.58 51.82
N SER A 78 3.83 -3.57 51.52
CA SER A 78 2.98 -3.44 50.36
C SER A 78 3.71 -3.90 49.09
N ALA A 79 3.18 -4.91 48.43
CA ALA A 79 3.62 -5.34 47.12
C ALA A 79 3.39 -4.19 46.13
N ARG A 80 4.48 -3.61 45.64
CA ARG A 80 4.49 -2.71 44.49
C ARG A 80 3.93 -3.48 43.31
N PRO A 81 3.01 -2.91 42.49
CA PRO A 81 2.53 -3.58 41.29
C PRO A 81 3.73 -3.87 40.40
N THR A 82 3.95 -5.12 40.05
CA THR A 82 4.89 -5.54 39.04
C THR A 82 4.50 -4.85 37.73
N ALA A 83 5.38 -3.97 37.26
CA ALA A 83 5.29 -3.43 35.91
C ALA A 83 5.13 -4.58 34.93
N GLY A 84 4.13 -4.50 34.04
CA GLY A 84 4.04 -5.37 32.88
C GLY A 84 5.35 -5.32 32.08
N PRO A 85 5.63 -6.29 31.21
CA PRO A 85 6.94 -6.42 30.60
C PRO A 85 7.32 -5.11 29.93
N ALA A 86 8.25 -4.39 30.57
CA ALA A 86 8.98 -3.32 29.94
C ALA A 86 9.61 -3.95 28.70
N VAL A 87 9.40 -3.34 27.54
CA VAL A 87 10.14 -3.67 26.33
C VAL A 87 11.61 -3.58 26.73
N GLN A 88 12.27 -4.72 26.88
CA GLN A 88 13.71 -4.75 27.11
C GLN A 88 14.33 -4.10 25.89
N GLN A 89 14.74 -2.86 26.02
CA GLN A 89 15.67 -2.24 25.08
C GLN A 89 16.98 -3.01 25.19
N SER A 90 17.22 -3.87 24.21
CA SER A 90 18.54 -4.48 24.05
C SER A 90 19.55 -3.35 23.84
N THR A 91 20.41 -3.12 24.81
CA THR A 91 21.58 -2.25 24.69
C THR A 91 22.46 -2.86 23.59
N GLY A 92 22.43 -2.26 22.39
CA GLY A 92 23.10 -2.76 21.20
C GLY A 92 22.18 -2.96 20.01
N SER A 93 21.03 -2.24 19.92
CA SER A 93 20.12 -2.31 18.77
C SER A 93 20.81 -1.86 17.49
N THR A 94 21.01 -2.79 16.57
CA THR A 94 21.41 -2.52 15.18
C THR A 94 20.27 -1.91 14.35
N ALA A 95 19.08 -1.73 14.93
CA ALA A 95 17.90 -1.21 14.25
C ALA A 95 18.00 0.30 13.98
N SER A 96 17.44 0.75 12.87
CA SER A 96 17.30 2.17 12.55
C SER A 96 16.31 2.86 13.51
N LEU A 97 16.58 4.12 13.88
CA LEU A 97 15.64 4.96 14.63
C LEU A 97 14.56 5.53 13.71
N THR A 98 14.92 5.81 12.46
CA THR A 98 13.99 6.44 11.49
C THR A 98 13.04 5.43 10.85
N VAL A 99 13.40 4.15 10.74
CA VAL A 99 12.61 3.11 10.09
C VAL A 99 12.43 1.92 11.05
N PRO A 100 11.21 1.69 11.57
CA PRO A 100 10.92 0.56 12.46
C PRO A 100 11.15 -0.78 11.76
N THR A 101 11.57 -1.80 12.49
CA THR A 101 11.55 -3.18 11.99
C THR A 101 10.11 -3.63 11.72
N THR A 102 9.92 -4.68 10.92
CA THR A 102 8.58 -5.24 10.64
C THR A 102 7.82 -5.59 11.92
N GLU A 103 8.51 -6.09 12.94
CA GLU A 103 7.87 -6.45 14.21
C GLU A 103 7.52 -5.22 15.06
N GLN A 104 8.41 -4.22 15.12
CA GLN A 104 8.10 -2.94 15.78
C GLN A 104 6.92 -2.25 15.10
N ALA A 105 6.90 -2.20 13.76
CA ALA A 105 5.77 -1.64 13.01
C ALA A 105 4.46 -2.40 13.29
N ARG A 106 4.53 -3.74 13.44
CA ARG A 106 3.36 -4.55 13.81
C ARG A 106 2.85 -4.19 15.20
N GLN A 107 3.72 -4.05 16.18
CA GLN A 107 3.34 -3.64 17.53
C GLN A 107 2.74 -2.23 17.55
N GLU A 108 3.30 -1.31 16.77
CA GLU A 108 2.79 0.06 16.67
C GLU A 108 1.41 0.13 16.01
N ILE A 109 1.20 -0.58 14.91
CA ILE A 109 -0.09 -0.55 14.20
C ILE A 109 -1.20 -1.22 15.01
N GLN A 110 -0.87 -2.20 15.85
CA GLN A 110 -1.82 -2.86 16.75
C GLN A 110 -2.32 -1.96 17.89
N ARG A 111 -1.66 -0.85 18.19
CA ARG A 111 -2.13 0.15 19.18
C ARG A 111 -3.26 1.04 18.67
N VAL A 112 -3.63 0.92 17.41
CA VAL A 112 -4.74 1.67 16.82
C VAL A 112 -6.06 0.94 17.09
N PRO A 113 -7.07 1.57 17.72
CA PRO A 113 -8.37 0.95 17.98
C PRO A 113 -9.26 0.99 16.73
N GLY A 114 -8.90 0.26 15.68
CA GLY A 114 -9.63 0.24 14.41
C GLY A 114 -8.98 -0.63 13.37
N GLY A 115 -9.58 -0.71 12.19
CA GLY A 115 -9.12 -1.52 11.07
C GLY A 115 -7.75 -1.08 10.56
N VAL A 116 -6.77 -1.94 10.75
CA VAL A 116 -5.38 -1.75 10.29
C VAL A 116 -4.82 -3.09 9.81
N ALA A 117 -3.84 -3.05 8.91
CA ALA A 117 -3.13 -4.27 8.50
C ALA A 117 -1.65 -3.96 8.26
N LEU A 118 -0.78 -4.93 8.55
CA LEU A 118 0.62 -4.92 8.15
C LEU A 118 0.88 -6.14 7.26
N VAL A 119 1.33 -5.87 6.04
CA VAL A 119 1.65 -6.89 5.03
C VAL A 119 3.16 -6.96 4.88
N PRO A 120 3.81 -8.02 5.38
CA PRO A 120 5.26 -8.20 5.21
C PRO A 120 5.58 -8.63 3.78
N ASP A 121 6.80 -8.40 3.34
CA ASP A 121 7.27 -8.77 1.99
C ASP A 121 7.18 -10.28 1.71
N THR A 122 7.30 -11.12 2.71
CA THR A 122 7.11 -12.58 2.61
C THR A 122 5.69 -12.98 2.17
N ALA A 123 4.71 -12.09 2.29
CA ALA A 123 3.35 -12.35 1.84
C ALA A 123 3.17 -12.18 0.33
N PHE A 124 4.02 -11.41 -0.36
CA PHE A 124 3.85 -11.10 -1.79
C PHE A 124 5.11 -11.29 -2.65
N LYS A 125 6.34 -11.21 -2.12
CA LYS A 125 7.55 -11.37 -2.93
C LYS A 125 7.77 -12.77 -3.50
N ASN A 126 7.04 -13.78 -3.02
CA ASN A 126 7.03 -15.15 -3.52
C ASN A 126 5.91 -15.37 -4.58
N SER A 127 5.64 -14.33 -5.36
CA SER A 127 4.72 -14.26 -6.50
C SER A 127 5.27 -13.20 -7.47
N PRO A 128 4.68 -12.98 -8.64
CA PRO A 128 5.14 -11.93 -9.57
C PRO A 128 5.28 -10.56 -8.90
N ALA A 129 4.38 -10.19 -7.99
CA ALA A 129 4.36 -8.92 -7.27
C ALA A 129 4.55 -7.71 -8.19
N ASN A 130 3.99 -7.78 -9.40
CA ASN A 130 4.09 -6.73 -10.41
C ASN A 130 3.02 -5.65 -10.26
N THR A 131 1.99 -5.93 -9.48
CA THR A 131 0.87 -5.02 -9.25
C THR A 131 0.60 -4.81 -7.76
N ILE A 132 -0.08 -3.71 -7.44
CA ILE A 132 -0.52 -3.45 -6.07
C ILE A 132 -1.55 -4.48 -5.60
N LYS A 133 -2.28 -5.12 -6.52
CA LYS A 133 -3.21 -6.22 -6.22
C LYS A 133 -2.48 -7.46 -5.68
N ASP A 134 -1.30 -7.74 -6.18
CA ASP A 134 -0.48 -8.86 -5.69
C ASP A 134 -0.06 -8.65 -4.23
N ALA A 135 0.25 -7.40 -3.86
CA ALA A 135 0.67 -7.06 -2.52
C ALA A 135 -0.48 -6.92 -1.52
N LEU A 136 -1.56 -6.24 -1.89
CA LEU A 136 -2.63 -5.84 -0.97
C LEU A 136 -3.95 -6.61 -1.16
N GLY A 137 -4.08 -7.46 -2.17
CA GLY A 137 -5.33 -8.16 -2.47
C GLY A 137 -5.80 -9.15 -1.40
N TRP A 138 -4.95 -9.46 -0.41
CA TRP A 138 -5.28 -10.29 0.75
C TRP A 138 -5.65 -9.48 2.00
N VAL A 139 -5.74 -8.15 1.90
CA VAL A 139 -6.16 -7.28 3.01
C VAL A 139 -7.68 -7.10 2.94
N PRO A 140 -8.48 -7.62 3.89
CA PRO A 140 -9.92 -7.42 3.90
C PRO A 140 -10.28 -5.94 3.92
N GLY A 141 -11.30 -5.54 3.15
CA GLY A 141 -11.73 -4.13 3.03
C GLY A 141 -10.92 -3.29 2.05
N VAL A 142 -9.84 -3.84 1.46
CA VAL A 142 -9.10 -3.21 0.36
C VAL A 142 -9.53 -3.86 -0.95
N LEU A 143 -10.30 -3.13 -1.75
CA LEU A 143 -10.74 -3.58 -3.06
C LEU A 143 -9.80 -3.05 -4.13
N ILE A 144 -9.16 -3.94 -4.90
CA ILE A 144 -8.30 -3.57 -6.01
C ILE A 144 -8.83 -4.21 -7.28
N GLN A 145 -9.31 -3.37 -8.17
CA GLN A 145 -9.87 -3.76 -9.46
C GLN A 145 -8.89 -3.37 -10.56
N GLN A 146 -8.23 -4.38 -11.14
CA GLN A 146 -7.23 -4.19 -12.18
C GLN A 146 -7.90 -3.83 -13.49
N ARG A 147 -7.36 -2.83 -14.21
CA ARG A 147 -7.83 -2.41 -15.52
C ARG A 147 -7.03 -3.09 -16.63
N TRP A 148 -5.79 -2.72 -16.80
CA TRP A 148 -4.83 -3.30 -17.74
C TRP A 148 -3.41 -3.18 -17.18
N GLY A 149 -2.55 -4.16 -17.44
CA GLY A 149 -1.19 -4.17 -16.89
C GLY A 149 -1.19 -3.90 -15.38
N PRO A 150 -0.31 -3.05 -14.86
CA PRO A 150 -0.29 -2.65 -13.46
C PRO A 150 -1.33 -1.57 -13.09
N ASP A 151 -2.08 -1.02 -14.03
CA ASP A 151 -3.11 -0.03 -13.71
C ASP A 151 -4.26 -0.66 -12.94
N ALA A 152 -4.66 -0.01 -11.86
CA ALA A 152 -5.73 -0.48 -11.01
C ALA A 152 -6.49 0.67 -10.35
N ARG A 153 -7.77 0.44 -10.07
CA ARG A 153 -8.53 1.23 -9.13
C ARG A 153 -8.41 0.59 -7.76
N ILE A 154 -7.98 1.37 -6.77
CA ILE A 154 -7.91 0.95 -5.37
C ILE A 154 -8.95 1.70 -4.56
N SER A 155 -9.60 1.00 -3.66
CA SER A 155 -10.60 1.55 -2.75
C SER A 155 -10.50 0.88 -1.38
N ILE A 156 -10.61 1.66 -0.33
CA ILE A 156 -10.79 1.17 1.03
C ILE A 156 -12.17 1.64 1.50
N ARG A 157 -13.06 0.68 1.85
CA ARG A 157 -14.41 0.95 2.34
C ARG A 157 -15.22 1.87 1.42
N GLY A 158 -15.01 1.77 0.10
CA GLY A 158 -15.76 2.53 -0.89
C GLY A 158 -15.17 3.88 -1.30
N SER A 159 -14.05 4.30 -0.71
CA SER A 159 -13.42 5.57 -1.09
C SER A 159 -13.00 5.59 -2.57
N GLY A 160 -13.27 6.69 -3.27
CA GLY A 160 -12.81 6.93 -4.63
C GLY A 160 -13.43 6.05 -5.73
N LEU A 161 -14.41 5.20 -5.43
CA LEU A 161 -14.99 4.22 -6.37
C LEU A 161 -15.69 4.85 -7.58
N SER A 162 -16.32 5.99 -7.42
CA SER A 162 -17.00 6.68 -8.51
C SER A 162 -16.05 7.27 -9.56
N ARG A 163 -14.76 7.45 -9.23
CA ARG A 163 -13.80 8.03 -10.16
C ARG A 163 -13.33 7.01 -11.19
N ALA A 164 -13.50 7.35 -12.46
CA ALA A 164 -13.11 6.47 -13.56
C ALA A 164 -11.59 6.32 -13.68
N TYR A 165 -10.83 7.43 -13.62
CA TYR A 165 -9.40 7.47 -13.82
C TYR A 165 -8.70 8.34 -12.76
N GLY A 166 -7.45 7.97 -12.44
CA GLY A 166 -6.73 8.49 -11.29
C GLY A 166 -7.33 7.96 -9.98
N ASN A 167 -6.54 7.81 -8.96
CA ASN A 167 -7.00 7.35 -7.67
C ASN A 167 -7.08 8.52 -6.70
N ARG A 168 -8.07 8.52 -5.80
CA ARG A 168 -8.23 9.48 -4.72
C ARG A 168 -8.88 8.81 -3.50
N GLY A 169 -8.99 9.52 -2.40
CA GLY A 169 -9.68 9.04 -1.20
C GLY A 169 -8.84 8.12 -0.31
N ILE A 170 -7.60 7.87 -0.68
CA ILE A 170 -6.58 7.17 0.10
C ILE A 170 -5.30 7.99 0.01
N ASN A 171 -4.56 8.12 1.11
CA ASN A 171 -3.26 8.77 1.11
C ASN A 171 -2.13 7.72 1.06
N PRO A 172 -1.45 7.54 -0.09
CA PRO A 172 -0.29 6.66 -0.19
C PRO A 172 0.99 7.39 0.21
N TYR A 173 1.88 6.65 0.90
CA TYR A 173 3.17 7.12 1.40
C TYR A 173 4.28 6.13 1.05
N MET A 174 5.49 6.64 0.85
CA MET A 174 6.75 5.89 0.90
C MET A 174 7.54 6.37 2.12
N ASP A 175 7.81 5.46 3.08
CA ASP A 175 8.52 5.77 4.32
C ASP A 175 7.94 6.97 5.12
N GLY A 176 6.62 7.16 5.02
CA GLY A 176 5.90 8.25 5.65
C GLY A 176 5.89 9.57 4.86
N ILE A 177 6.45 9.57 3.62
CA ILE A 177 6.51 10.72 2.72
C ILE A 177 5.41 10.58 1.65
N PRO A 178 4.57 11.60 1.38
CA PRO A 178 3.47 11.49 0.45
C PRO A 178 3.90 11.09 -0.97
N ILE A 179 3.12 10.23 -1.62
CA ILE A 179 3.20 9.90 -3.04
C ILE A 179 2.17 10.70 -3.83
N ASN A 180 1.00 10.93 -3.22
CA ASN A 180 -0.09 11.70 -3.82
C ASN A 180 0.35 13.14 -4.06
N THR A 181 -0.20 13.73 -5.12
CA THR A 181 -0.07 15.17 -5.37
C THR A 181 -0.81 15.98 -4.31
N ALA A 182 -0.44 17.25 -4.14
CA ALA A 182 -1.02 18.10 -3.09
C ALA A 182 -2.52 18.31 -3.22
N ASP A 183 -3.12 18.08 -4.40
CA ASP A 183 -4.58 18.08 -4.57
C ASP A 183 -5.26 16.79 -4.05
N GLY A 184 -4.51 15.70 -3.85
CA GLY A 184 -4.99 14.42 -3.33
C GLY A 184 -5.07 13.29 -4.34
N LEU A 185 -4.75 13.54 -5.62
CA LEU A 185 -4.67 12.49 -6.65
C LEU A 185 -3.38 11.68 -6.53
N PHE A 186 -3.43 10.42 -6.93
CA PHE A 186 -2.24 9.59 -7.01
C PHE A 186 -2.34 8.56 -8.12
N ASP A 187 -1.16 8.14 -8.60
CA ASP A 187 -0.97 7.04 -9.52
C ASP A 187 -0.22 5.90 -8.83
N LEU A 188 -0.57 4.66 -9.14
CA LEU A 188 0.09 3.47 -8.61
C LEU A 188 1.36 3.09 -9.39
N TYR A 189 1.64 3.76 -10.49
CA TYR A 189 2.71 3.42 -11.44
C TYR A 189 4.12 3.61 -10.87
N GLU A 190 4.28 4.55 -9.92
CA GLU A 190 5.57 4.81 -9.27
C GLU A 190 5.93 3.73 -8.25
N ILE A 191 4.96 2.92 -7.82
CA ILE A 191 5.13 1.94 -6.77
C ILE A 191 5.60 0.61 -7.37
N ASP A 192 6.77 0.15 -6.94
CA ASP A 192 7.24 -1.21 -7.16
C ASP A 192 7.08 -2.01 -5.86
N PRO A 193 6.11 -2.92 -5.74
CA PRO A 193 5.91 -3.67 -4.51
C PRO A 193 7.17 -4.42 -4.04
N THR A 194 8.03 -4.86 -4.97
CA THR A 194 9.24 -5.62 -4.63
C THR A 194 10.33 -4.79 -3.96
N ALA A 195 10.24 -3.45 -4.01
CA ALA A 195 11.20 -2.54 -3.35
C ALA A 195 10.98 -2.44 -1.82
N TYR A 196 9.81 -2.87 -1.32
CA TYR A 196 9.43 -2.63 0.07
C TYR A 196 9.56 -3.87 0.93
N ARG A 197 9.83 -3.67 2.22
CA ARG A 197 9.93 -4.71 3.26
C ARG A 197 8.58 -5.03 3.89
N TYR A 198 7.73 -4.01 4.08
CA TYR A 198 6.36 -4.18 4.53
C TYR A 198 5.49 -3.01 4.06
N ILE A 199 4.19 -3.24 4.11
CA ILE A 199 3.17 -2.24 3.78
C ILE A 199 2.22 -2.13 4.96
N GLU A 200 1.99 -0.91 5.44
CA GLU A 200 1.01 -0.59 6.46
C GLU A 200 -0.27 -0.08 5.80
N VAL A 201 -1.41 -0.56 6.26
CA VAL A 201 -2.72 -0.11 5.79
C VAL A 201 -3.53 0.37 6.98
N TYR A 202 -3.98 1.62 6.94
CA TYR A 202 -4.84 2.25 7.93
C TYR A 202 -6.17 2.57 7.26
N LYS A 203 -7.28 1.95 7.72
CA LYS A 203 -8.58 2.08 7.09
C LYS A 203 -9.39 3.21 7.73
N GLY A 204 -10.01 4.06 6.92
CA GLY A 204 -10.80 5.21 7.39
C GLY A 204 -9.99 6.20 8.25
N ALA A 205 -10.59 6.75 9.28
CA ALA A 205 -9.96 7.72 10.19
C ALA A 205 -8.85 7.14 11.09
N ASN A 206 -8.44 5.89 10.88
CA ASN A 206 -7.37 5.26 11.67
C ASN A 206 -5.97 5.74 11.27
N GLY A 207 -5.83 6.42 10.13
CA GLY A 207 -4.59 7.01 9.62
C GLY A 207 -4.36 8.47 10.01
N LEU A 208 -4.86 8.98 11.15
CA LEU A 208 -4.79 10.41 11.51
C LEU A 208 -3.40 11.03 11.38
N ARG A 209 -2.34 10.29 11.76
CA ARG A 209 -0.95 10.75 11.66
C ARG A 209 -0.46 11.02 10.23
N TYR A 210 -1.16 10.49 9.23
CA TYR A 210 -0.82 10.64 7.83
C TYR A 210 -1.61 11.74 7.10
N GLY A 211 -2.26 12.63 7.83
CA GLY A 211 -3.02 13.72 7.25
C GLY A 211 -4.51 13.41 7.08
N ALA A 212 -5.29 14.44 6.83
CA ALA A 212 -6.75 14.46 6.93
C ALA A 212 -7.48 14.33 5.61
N ASN A 213 -6.81 14.33 4.49
CA ASN A 213 -7.48 14.43 3.19
C ASN A 213 -7.82 13.06 2.62
N SER A 214 -8.54 12.23 3.40
CA SER A 214 -8.87 10.87 2.98
C SER A 214 -10.06 10.31 3.74
N LEU A 215 -11.03 9.72 3.02
CA LEU A 215 -12.07 8.88 3.61
C LEU A 215 -11.62 7.43 3.78
N GLY A 216 -10.84 6.92 2.83
CA GLY A 216 -10.37 5.53 2.84
C GLY A 216 -9.23 5.26 3.81
N GLY A 217 -8.47 6.28 4.19
CA GLY A 217 -7.34 6.15 5.10
C GLY A 217 -5.98 6.28 4.41
N ALA A 218 -4.98 5.53 4.86
CA ALA A 218 -3.61 5.64 4.38
C ALA A 218 -2.96 4.29 4.11
N ILE A 219 -2.03 4.26 3.16
CA ILE A 219 -1.17 3.11 2.86
C ILE A 219 0.27 3.61 2.89
N ASN A 220 1.13 2.99 3.71
CA ASN A 220 2.53 3.36 3.80
C ASN A 220 3.43 2.20 3.36
N PHE A 221 4.19 2.42 2.31
CA PHE A 221 5.16 1.48 1.75
C PHE A 221 6.53 1.74 2.38
N VAL A 222 7.09 0.77 3.09
CA VAL A 222 8.32 0.97 3.87
C VAL A 222 9.47 0.17 3.27
N MET A 223 10.54 0.86 2.88
CA MET A 223 11.75 0.26 2.34
C MET A 223 12.59 -0.40 3.43
N PRO A 224 13.44 -1.39 3.08
CA PRO A 224 14.54 -1.80 3.93
C PRO A 224 15.52 -0.65 4.19
N THR A 225 16.31 -0.78 5.26
CA THR A 225 17.51 0.03 5.52
C THR A 225 18.74 -0.83 5.30
N GLY A 226 19.94 -0.25 5.25
CA GLY A 226 21.16 -1.04 5.19
C GLY A 226 21.38 -1.97 6.39
N ARG A 227 20.63 -1.74 7.49
CA ARG A 227 20.72 -2.54 8.73
C ARG A 227 19.92 -3.83 8.68
N ASP A 228 19.00 -3.97 7.72
CA ASP A 228 18.10 -5.12 7.59
C ASP A 228 17.87 -5.56 6.13
N ALA A 229 18.52 -4.91 5.19
CA ALA A 229 18.55 -5.33 3.80
C ALA A 229 19.62 -6.44 3.60
N PRO A 230 19.45 -7.31 2.59
CA PRO A 230 20.54 -8.15 2.13
C PRO A 230 21.68 -7.29 1.54
N GLU A 231 22.91 -7.77 1.66
CA GLU A 231 24.06 -7.10 1.02
C GLU A 231 23.88 -7.05 -0.50
N PHE A 232 23.30 -8.10 -1.07
CA PHE A 232 22.98 -8.19 -2.48
C PHE A 232 21.71 -9.03 -2.70
N GLU A 233 20.81 -8.53 -3.54
CA GLU A 233 19.68 -9.29 -4.05
C GLU A 233 19.53 -9.04 -5.55
N ALA A 234 19.40 -10.12 -6.33
CA ALA A 234 19.04 -10.07 -7.73
C ALA A 234 17.77 -10.87 -7.97
N ARG A 235 16.89 -10.37 -8.81
CA ARG A 235 15.60 -10.98 -9.13
C ARG A 235 15.31 -10.82 -10.61
N VAL A 236 14.80 -11.91 -11.24
CA VAL A 236 14.26 -11.90 -12.59
C VAL A 236 12.92 -12.63 -12.59
N ASP A 237 11.89 -11.97 -13.07
CA ASP A 237 10.55 -12.54 -13.27
C ASP A 237 10.18 -12.45 -14.72
N GLY A 238 9.49 -13.48 -15.23
CA GLY A 238 8.97 -13.52 -16.58
C GLY A 238 7.64 -14.26 -16.65
N GLY A 239 6.92 -14.09 -17.73
CA GLY A 239 5.64 -14.77 -17.87
C GLY A 239 4.87 -14.43 -19.13
N SER A 240 3.59 -14.79 -19.10
CA SER A 240 2.64 -14.55 -20.18
C SER A 240 2.58 -13.09 -20.60
N PHE A 241 2.19 -12.83 -21.82
CA PHE A 241 1.96 -11.48 -22.38
C PHE A 241 3.22 -10.62 -22.46
N GLY A 242 4.39 -11.26 -22.70
CA GLY A 242 5.66 -10.55 -22.82
C GLY A 242 6.19 -9.95 -21.52
N TYR A 243 5.64 -10.36 -20.36
CA TYR A 243 6.08 -9.87 -19.08
C TYR A 243 7.52 -10.30 -18.78
N LEU A 244 8.36 -9.30 -18.49
CA LEU A 244 9.73 -9.48 -18.01
C LEU A 244 10.06 -8.34 -17.03
N LYS A 245 10.56 -8.72 -15.86
CA LYS A 245 11.08 -7.77 -14.85
C LYS A 245 12.43 -8.23 -14.37
N SER A 246 13.37 -7.32 -14.27
CA SER A 246 14.64 -7.50 -13.58
C SER A 246 14.79 -6.50 -12.46
N GLN A 247 15.40 -6.92 -11.36
CA GLN A 247 15.65 -6.07 -10.20
C GLN A 247 16.98 -6.45 -9.57
N VAL A 248 17.70 -5.43 -9.13
CA VAL A 248 18.91 -5.57 -8.30
C VAL A 248 18.75 -4.67 -7.09
N ALA A 249 19.09 -5.19 -5.91
CA ALA A 249 19.13 -4.41 -4.69
C ALA A 249 20.42 -4.66 -3.92
N THR A 250 20.88 -3.66 -3.18
CA THR A 250 22.04 -3.74 -2.29
C THR A 250 21.79 -2.90 -1.05
N GLY A 251 22.29 -3.37 0.08
CA GLY A 251 22.26 -2.63 1.32
C GLY A 251 23.51 -2.95 2.15
N GLY A 252 23.81 -2.08 3.11
CA GLY A 252 24.98 -2.28 3.96
C GLY A 252 25.11 -1.22 5.03
N VAL A 253 26.07 -1.47 5.93
CA VAL A 253 26.39 -0.60 7.07
C VAL A 253 27.88 -0.29 7.03
N ALA A 254 28.23 0.99 7.17
CA ALA A 254 29.62 1.45 7.30
C ALA A 254 29.71 2.42 8.49
N GLY A 255 30.11 1.90 9.65
CA GLY A 255 30.16 2.67 10.89
C GLY A 255 28.78 3.21 11.29
N ALA A 256 28.64 4.53 11.37
CA ALA A 256 27.37 5.21 11.69
C ALA A 256 26.40 5.32 10.50
N ALA A 257 26.90 5.10 9.29
CA ALA A 257 26.10 5.18 8.07
C ALA A 257 25.54 3.82 7.66
N ASP A 258 24.36 3.82 7.06
CA ASP A 258 23.78 2.67 6.38
C ASP A 258 23.09 3.12 5.10
N TRP A 259 22.95 2.21 4.13
CA TRP A 259 22.28 2.50 2.85
C TRP A 259 21.50 1.31 2.35
N TYR A 260 20.46 1.60 1.59
CA TYR A 260 19.74 0.64 0.76
C TYR A 260 19.43 1.26 -0.59
N MET A 261 19.60 0.50 -1.66
CA MET A 261 19.26 0.92 -3.01
C MET A 261 18.67 -0.26 -3.78
N THR A 262 17.63 -0.02 -4.56
CA THR A 262 17.09 -1.01 -5.50
C THR A 262 16.76 -0.33 -6.83
N MET A 263 17.10 -1.03 -7.91
CA MET A 263 16.79 -0.65 -9.28
C MET A 263 15.96 -1.75 -9.92
N SER A 264 14.91 -1.40 -10.63
CA SER A 264 14.11 -2.35 -11.39
C SER A 264 13.78 -1.83 -12.79
N ALA A 265 13.73 -2.74 -13.75
CA ALA A 265 13.23 -2.52 -15.09
C ALA A 265 12.17 -3.58 -15.39
N GLN A 266 11.04 -3.14 -15.93
CA GLN A 266 9.90 -3.98 -16.26
C GLN A 266 9.38 -3.65 -17.64
N ARG A 267 9.00 -4.67 -18.40
CA ARG A 267 8.26 -4.53 -19.66
C ARG A 267 7.16 -5.57 -19.74
N GLU A 268 6.12 -5.26 -20.48
CA GLU A 268 4.99 -6.14 -20.72
C GLU A 268 4.30 -5.72 -22.02
N ASP A 269 3.99 -6.66 -22.93
CA ASP A 269 3.18 -6.37 -24.11
C ASP A 269 1.70 -6.22 -23.74
N GLY A 270 1.31 -6.82 -22.62
CA GLY A 270 -0.05 -6.78 -22.07
C GLY A 270 -0.98 -7.83 -22.65
N TYR A 271 -2.08 -8.10 -21.93
CA TYR A 271 -3.10 -9.08 -22.35
C TYR A 271 -3.95 -8.57 -23.49
N ARG A 272 -4.28 -7.28 -23.48
CA ARG A 272 -5.12 -6.63 -24.50
C ARG A 272 -4.26 -6.02 -25.60
N GLU A 273 -4.84 -5.83 -26.77
CA GLU A 273 -4.30 -4.93 -27.78
C GLU A 273 -4.08 -3.54 -27.18
N HIS A 274 -3.06 -2.82 -27.63
CA HIS A 274 -2.75 -1.46 -27.20
C HIS A 274 -2.62 -1.31 -25.65
N SER A 275 -1.91 -2.25 -25.01
CA SER A 275 -1.71 -2.24 -23.55
C SER A 275 -0.25 -2.47 -23.12
N LYS A 276 0.69 -2.18 -24.01
CA LYS A 276 2.11 -2.29 -23.72
C LYS A 276 2.53 -1.34 -22.61
N THR A 277 3.39 -1.83 -21.69
CA THR A 277 3.98 -1.04 -20.61
C THR A 277 5.48 -1.26 -20.50
N ASP A 278 6.19 -0.15 -20.20
CA ASP A 278 7.61 -0.15 -19.85
C ASP A 278 7.79 0.71 -18.59
N ALA A 279 8.57 0.23 -17.61
CA ALA A 279 8.83 0.96 -16.36
C ALA A 279 10.27 0.77 -15.89
N GLU A 280 10.87 1.86 -15.43
CA GLU A 280 12.17 1.88 -14.80
C GLU A 280 12.06 2.60 -13.46
N ARG A 281 12.60 2.02 -12.37
CA ARG A 281 12.49 2.60 -11.03
C ARG A 281 13.80 2.46 -10.27
N LEU A 282 14.16 3.53 -9.57
CA LEU A 282 15.22 3.57 -8.58
C LEU A 282 14.61 4.01 -7.26
N ASN A 283 14.84 3.23 -6.21
CA ASN A 283 14.50 3.61 -4.84
C ASN A 283 15.74 3.45 -3.97
N ALA A 284 16.08 4.48 -3.21
CA ALA A 284 17.25 4.46 -2.35
C ALA A 284 17.02 5.24 -1.06
N ASN A 285 17.71 4.82 -0.01
CA ASN A 285 17.84 5.61 1.21
C ASN A 285 19.23 5.47 1.82
N VAL A 286 19.66 6.53 2.51
CA VAL A 286 20.94 6.58 3.25
C VAL A 286 20.66 7.17 4.62
N GLY A 287 20.98 6.42 5.67
CA GLY A 287 20.87 6.82 7.07
C GLY A 287 22.21 7.15 7.67
N TYR A 288 22.22 8.09 8.61
CA TYR A 288 23.37 8.38 9.44
C TYR A 288 22.95 8.56 10.90
N GLN A 289 23.46 7.71 11.77
CA GLN A 289 23.19 7.72 13.19
C GLN A 289 24.27 8.50 13.92
N PHE A 290 23.95 9.74 14.32
CA PHE A 290 24.89 10.63 15.04
C PHE A 290 25.16 10.17 16.47
N SER A 291 24.13 9.56 17.09
CA SER A 291 24.18 8.99 18.43
C SER A 291 23.12 7.89 18.55
N PRO A 292 23.06 7.13 19.66
CA PRO A 292 21.96 6.19 19.90
C PRO A 292 20.57 6.82 19.85
N ASP A 293 20.46 8.14 19.99
CA ASP A 293 19.22 8.88 20.10
C ASP A 293 18.96 9.85 18.93
N VAL A 294 19.88 9.94 17.96
CA VAL A 294 19.77 10.86 16.82
C VAL A 294 20.13 10.16 15.52
N GLU A 295 19.18 10.04 14.61
CA GLU A 295 19.39 9.52 13.25
C GLU A 295 18.72 10.44 12.23
N THR A 296 19.40 10.69 11.11
CA THR A 296 18.82 11.31 9.91
C THR A 296 18.89 10.34 8.75
N ARG A 297 17.89 10.37 7.87
CA ARG A 297 17.80 9.54 6.67
C ARG A 297 17.33 10.35 5.48
N PHE A 298 18.04 10.20 4.37
CA PHE A 298 17.69 10.78 3.07
C PHE A 298 17.11 9.70 2.17
N TYR A 299 16.13 10.07 1.35
CA TYR A 299 15.42 9.21 0.44
C TYR A 299 15.48 9.78 -0.98
N LEU A 300 15.63 8.90 -1.95
CA LEU A 300 15.57 9.21 -3.38
C LEU A 300 14.69 8.18 -4.07
N ASN A 301 13.66 8.66 -4.79
CA ASN A 301 12.85 7.82 -5.67
C ASN A 301 12.85 8.45 -7.06
N VAL A 302 13.18 7.66 -8.06
CA VAL A 302 13.14 8.06 -9.48
C VAL A 302 12.33 7.02 -10.22
N SER A 303 11.37 7.45 -11.03
CA SER A 303 10.60 6.53 -11.85
C SER A 303 10.36 7.08 -13.23
N ARG A 304 10.37 6.18 -14.21
CA ARG A 304 9.94 6.39 -15.58
C ARG A 304 8.91 5.35 -15.94
N TRP A 305 7.77 5.80 -16.43
CA TRP A 305 6.66 4.96 -16.80
C TRP A 305 6.17 5.31 -18.21
N ARG A 306 5.94 4.30 -19.05
CA ARG A 306 5.38 4.45 -20.39
C ARG A 306 4.33 3.37 -20.59
N ALA A 307 3.10 3.75 -20.91
CA ALA A 307 2.02 2.78 -21.08
C ALA A 307 1.05 3.20 -22.17
N GLN A 308 0.67 2.26 -23.01
CA GLN A 308 -0.48 2.34 -23.88
C GLN A 308 -1.76 2.06 -23.11
N ILE A 309 -2.88 2.62 -23.54
CA ILE A 309 -4.17 2.51 -22.87
C ILE A 309 -5.19 1.90 -23.83
N PRO A 310 -5.68 0.67 -23.57
CA PRO A 310 -6.61 -0.02 -24.46
C PRO A 310 -8.03 0.51 -24.43
N GLY A 311 -8.38 1.27 -23.39
CA GLY A 311 -9.73 1.81 -23.17
C GLY A 311 -10.79 0.79 -22.79
N GLU A 312 -11.95 1.30 -22.40
CA GLU A 312 -13.11 0.49 -22.08
C GLU A 312 -13.82 0.02 -23.35
N VAL A 313 -14.47 -1.13 -23.22
CA VAL A 313 -15.27 -1.77 -24.26
C VAL A 313 -16.67 -2.08 -23.76
N THR A 314 -17.60 -2.49 -24.62
CA THR A 314 -18.94 -2.92 -24.22
C THR A 314 -18.87 -4.22 -23.41
N LYS A 315 -19.94 -4.55 -22.67
CA LYS A 315 -20.04 -5.80 -21.91
C LYS A 315 -19.83 -7.03 -22.79
N ASP A 316 -20.44 -7.03 -23.97
CA ASP A 316 -20.30 -8.12 -24.94
C ASP A 316 -18.85 -8.28 -25.42
N GLN A 317 -18.19 -7.18 -25.81
CA GLN A 317 -16.80 -7.20 -26.21
C GLN A 317 -15.86 -7.66 -25.07
N ALA A 318 -16.11 -7.22 -23.84
CA ALA A 318 -15.31 -7.61 -22.68
C ALA A 318 -15.38 -9.14 -22.43
N LEU A 319 -16.49 -9.79 -22.71
CA LEU A 319 -16.70 -11.22 -22.48
C LEU A 319 -16.39 -12.09 -23.72
N ASN A 320 -16.67 -11.60 -24.92
CA ASN A 320 -16.55 -12.39 -26.15
C ASN A 320 -15.27 -12.10 -26.95
N SER A 321 -14.70 -10.89 -26.79
CA SER A 321 -13.45 -10.48 -27.42
C SER A 321 -12.51 -9.79 -26.41
N PRO A 322 -12.11 -10.47 -25.30
CA PRO A 322 -11.47 -9.84 -24.15
C PRO A 322 -10.09 -9.23 -24.43
N ARG A 323 -9.49 -9.53 -25.58
CA ARG A 323 -8.22 -8.93 -26.01
C ARG A 323 -8.40 -7.64 -26.80
N ALA A 324 -9.62 -7.33 -27.25
CA ALA A 324 -9.87 -6.14 -28.04
C ALA A 324 -9.62 -4.86 -27.25
N ALA A 325 -9.04 -3.87 -27.92
CA ALA A 325 -8.97 -2.47 -27.45
C ALA A 325 -10.12 -1.65 -28.02
N ASN A 326 -10.40 -0.51 -27.43
CA ASN A 326 -11.35 0.45 -27.96
C ASN A 326 -10.77 1.10 -29.23
N PRO A 327 -11.43 1.00 -30.41
CA PRO A 327 -10.86 1.49 -31.66
C PRO A 327 -10.52 2.98 -31.67
N VAL A 328 -11.29 3.81 -30.96
CA VAL A 328 -11.03 5.27 -30.88
C VAL A 328 -9.74 5.53 -30.08
N TRP A 329 -9.51 4.78 -29.01
CA TRP A 329 -8.31 4.93 -28.19
C TRP A 329 -7.06 4.47 -28.93
N VAL A 330 -7.19 3.41 -29.72
CA VAL A 330 -6.09 2.94 -30.61
C VAL A 330 -5.78 3.99 -31.69
N GLN A 331 -6.80 4.55 -32.35
CA GLN A 331 -6.64 5.58 -33.37
C GLN A 331 -5.96 6.84 -32.82
N GLN A 332 -6.28 7.21 -31.58
CA GLN A 332 -5.69 8.35 -30.87
C GLN A 332 -4.31 8.03 -30.27
N ASP A 333 -3.90 6.75 -30.30
CA ASP A 333 -2.70 6.23 -29.63
C ASP A 333 -2.63 6.70 -28.17
N GLN A 334 -3.71 6.42 -27.42
CA GLN A 334 -3.82 6.87 -26.04
C GLN A 334 -2.77 6.24 -25.15
N GLN A 335 -2.09 7.06 -24.35
CA GLN A 335 -0.96 6.66 -23.53
C GLN A 335 -0.98 7.39 -22.19
N ARG A 336 -0.27 6.82 -21.19
CA ARG A 336 0.09 7.51 -19.96
C ARG A 336 1.58 7.38 -19.72
N ASN A 337 2.29 8.49 -19.83
CA ASN A 337 3.74 8.55 -19.71
C ASN A 337 4.09 9.47 -18.53
N ILE A 338 4.90 8.98 -17.60
CA ILE A 338 5.25 9.70 -16.36
C ILE A 338 6.75 9.60 -16.15
N ASP A 339 7.37 10.73 -15.85
CA ASP A 339 8.72 10.83 -15.29
C ASP A 339 8.60 11.51 -13.92
N SER A 340 9.15 10.94 -12.87
CA SER A 340 9.09 11.54 -11.54
C SER A 340 10.40 11.38 -10.76
N VAL A 341 10.69 12.39 -9.94
CA VAL A 341 11.79 12.39 -8.98
C VAL A 341 11.26 12.90 -7.64
N ARG A 342 11.54 12.15 -6.58
CA ARG A 342 11.25 12.56 -5.20
C ARG A 342 12.52 12.50 -4.37
N VAL A 343 12.77 13.58 -3.63
CA VAL A 343 13.85 13.67 -2.65
C VAL A 343 13.22 14.04 -1.30
N ALA A 344 13.64 13.35 -0.25
CA ALA A 344 13.14 13.64 1.08
C ALA A 344 14.20 13.42 2.15
N ASN A 345 13.96 14.01 3.31
CA ASN A 345 14.71 13.77 4.54
C ASN A 345 13.74 13.47 5.68
N LYS A 346 14.16 12.60 6.58
CA LYS A 346 13.51 12.35 7.87
C LYS A 346 14.58 12.26 8.94
N THR A 347 14.38 12.98 10.04
CA THR A 347 15.24 12.93 11.22
C THR A 347 14.41 12.51 12.43
N THR A 348 14.97 11.61 13.23
CA THR A 348 14.39 11.12 14.48
C THR A 348 15.30 11.49 15.64
N LEU A 349 14.71 12.12 16.65
CA LEU A 349 15.33 12.44 17.94
C LEU A 349 14.60 11.66 19.03
N ARG A 350 15.34 11.04 19.94
CA ARG A 350 14.78 10.34 21.09
C ARG A 350 15.23 11.04 22.39
N PHE A 351 14.27 11.28 23.27
CA PHE A 351 14.49 11.89 24.59
C PHE A 351 13.70 11.08 25.61
N ASP A 352 14.37 10.25 26.40
CA ASP A 352 13.73 9.36 27.38
C ASP A 352 12.44 8.71 26.84
N GLU A 353 11.27 9.18 27.26
CA GLU A 353 9.94 8.66 26.85
C GLU A 353 9.40 9.34 25.59
N THR A 354 10.08 10.36 25.06
CA THR A 354 9.60 11.15 23.91
C THR A 354 10.46 10.88 22.66
N THR A 355 9.79 10.61 21.53
CA THR A 355 10.44 10.56 20.23
C THR A 355 9.87 11.65 19.33
N VAL A 356 10.73 12.40 18.68
CA VAL A 356 10.36 13.45 17.73
C VAL A 356 10.87 13.08 16.36
N ASP A 357 9.95 12.97 15.40
CA ASP A 357 10.26 12.81 13.97
C ASP A 357 9.95 14.13 13.26
N PHE A 358 10.82 14.56 12.37
CA PHE A 358 10.53 15.64 11.43
C PHE A 358 11.19 15.37 10.09
N GLY A 359 10.62 15.95 9.04
CA GLY A 359 11.14 15.75 7.69
C GLY A 359 10.57 16.74 6.69
N ALA A 360 11.20 16.77 5.52
CA ALA A 360 10.79 17.56 4.38
C ALA A 360 10.95 16.78 3.09
N PHE A 361 10.20 17.16 2.05
CA PHE A 361 10.26 16.52 0.75
C PHE A 361 9.98 17.49 -0.39
N VAL A 362 10.46 17.12 -1.56
CA VAL A 362 10.15 17.73 -2.86
C VAL A 362 9.85 16.61 -3.85
N LEU A 363 8.81 16.77 -4.65
CA LEU A 363 8.40 15.91 -5.76
C LEU A 363 8.33 16.74 -7.04
N GLU A 364 9.02 16.30 -8.08
CA GLU A 364 8.88 16.76 -9.44
C GLU A 364 8.29 15.63 -10.28
N ARG A 365 7.23 15.92 -11.05
CA ARG A 365 6.59 14.94 -11.92
C ARG A 365 6.20 15.59 -13.25
N HIS A 366 6.57 14.97 -14.34
CA HIS A 366 6.09 15.33 -15.68
C HIS A 366 5.19 14.22 -16.20
N VAL A 367 3.95 14.55 -16.55
CA VAL A 367 2.96 13.61 -17.09
C VAL A 367 2.60 14.02 -18.50
N MET A 368 2.91 13.17 -19.47
CA MET A 368 2.51 13.29 -20.87
C MET A 368 1.40 12.27 -21.13
N HIS A 369 0.18 12.73 -21.30
CA HIS A 369 -0.99 11.87 -21.33
C HIS A 369 -1.87 12.16 -22.54
N PRO A 370 -1.49 11.68 -23.76
CA PRO A 370 -2.37 11.72 -24.91
C PRO A 370 -3.59 10.82 -24.67
N ILE A 371 -4.74 11.44 -24.56
CA ILE A 371 -6.09 10.85 -24.59
C ILE A 371 -6.86 11.53 -25.72
N TYR A 372 -8.17 11.70 -25.67
CA TYR A 372 -8.90 12.56 -26.62
C TYR A 372 -8.39 14.01 -26.62
N GLN A 373 -7.76 14.43 -25.54
CA GLN A 373 -6.87 15.59 -25.43
C GLN A 373 -5.43 15.11 -25.31
N TRP A 374 -4.48 15.94 -25.62
CA TRP A 374 -3.08 15.73 -25.31
C TRP A 374 -2.74 16.54 -24.04
N LEU A 375 -2.66 15.88 -22.90
CA LEU A 375 -2.46 16.50 -21.59
C LEU A 375 -0.97 16.54 -21.25
N ASP A 376 -0.48 17.71 -20.90
CA ASP A 376 0.91 17.98 -20.53
C ASP A 376 0.94 18.63 -19.14
N PHE A 377 1.36 17.85 -18.10
CA PHE A 377 1.36 18.29 -16.72
C PHE A 377 2.76 18.39 -16.18
N HIS A 378 3.08 19.52 -15.55
CA HIS A 378 4.24 19.67 -14.70
C HIS A 378 3.77 19.84 -13.26
N VAL A 379 4.05 18.85 -12.43
CA VAL A 379 3.73 18.85 -11.01
C VAL A 379 4.96 19.19 -10.21
N HIS A 380 4.83 20.18 -9.32
CA HIS A 380 5.85 20.55 -8.37
C HIS A 380 5.22 20.58 -6.97
N ASP A 381 5.51 19.57 -6.15
CA ASP A 381 5.01 19.45 -4.80
C ASP A 381 6.16 19.50 -3.79
N TYR A 382 5.88 20.10 -2.64
CA TYR A 382 6.81 20.17 -1.53
C TYR A 382 6.07 20.20 -0.20
N GLY A 383 6.75 19.81 0.83
CA GLY A 383 6.16 19.80 2.16
C GLY A 383 7.09 19.32 3.24
N GLY A 384 6.50 19.14 4.41
CA GLY A 384 7.20 18.64 5.57
C GLY A 384 6.23 18.23 6.68
N PHE A 385 6.78 17.58 7.67
CA PHE A 385 6.03 17.15 8.84
C PHE A 385 6.90 17.25 10.10
N ALA A 386 6.22 17.39 11.22
CA ALA A 386 6.82 17.19 12.54
C ALA A 386 5.82 16.40 13.40
N ARG A 387 6.32 15.40 14.13
CA ARG A 387 5.53 14.54 14.99
C ARG A 387 6.29 14.25 16.27
N ALA A 388 5.61 14.37 17.41
CA ALA A 388 6.11 13.90 18.70
C ALA A 388 5.27 12.70 19.17
N THR A 389 5.94 11.67 19.66
CA THR A 389 5.33 10.52 20.34
C THR A 389 5.90 10.46 21.75
N ASP A 390 5.03 10.55 22.73
CA ASP A 390 5.38 10.52 24.16
C ASP A 390 4.66 9.34 24.82
N ASP A 391 5.38 8.45 25.48
CA ASP A 391 4.85 7.24 26.12
C ASP A 391 5.33 7.16 27.57
N ARG A 392 4.56 7.76 28.48
CA ARG A 392 4.93 7.88 29.90
C ARG A 392 3.80 7.46 30.83
N PHE A 393 4.10 7.39 32.11
CA PHE A 393 3.10 7.20 33.15
C PHE A 393 2.65 8.55 33.72
N ILE A 394 1.31 8.76 33.79
CA ILE A 394 0.67 9.93 34.40
C ILE A 394 -0.24 9.42 35.52
N GLY A 395 0.05 9.83 36.76
CA GLY A 395 -0.74 9.37 37.93
C GLY A 395 -0.77 7.86 38.13
N GLY A 396 0.26 7.13 37.68
CA GLY A 396 0.35 5.66 37.76
C GLY A 396 -0.30 4.94 36.57
N PHE A 397 -0.92 5.64 35.64
CA PHE A 397 -1.52 5.11 34.43
C PHE A 397 -0.60 5.37 33.22
N ARG A 398 -0.44 4.37 32.36
CA ARG A 398 0.28 4.56 31.10
C ARG A 398 -0.50 5.50 30.20
N ASN A 399 0.19 6.49 29.65
CA ASN A 399 -0.36 7.42 28.68
C ASN A 399 0.55 7.50 27.48
N ARG A 400 -0.03 7.40 26.27
CA ARG A 400 0.71 7.56 25.02
C ARG A 400 0.04 8.64 24.19
N LEU A 401 0.76 9.72 23.97
CA LEU A 401 0.33 10.86 23.15
C LEU A 401 1.13 10.89 21.85
N ILE A 402 0.43 10.97 20.71
CA ILE A 402 1.02 11.29 19.42
C ILE A 402 0.43 12.62 18.97
N THR A 403 1.27 13.60 18.68
CA THR A 403 0.85 14.89 18.14
C THR A 403 1.74 15.30 16.99
N GLY A 404 1.20 16.07 16.05
CA GLY A 404 2.01 16.51 14.92
C GLY A 404 1.29 17.46 13.98
N VAL A 405 2.07 17.91 13.00
CA VAL A 405 1.64 18.78 11.92
C VAL A 405 2.18 18.22 10.60
N ASN A 406 1.40 18.36 9.53
CA ASN A 406 1.81 18.05 8.16
C ASN A 406 1.50 19.26 7.27
N ILE A 407 2.42 19.57 6.37
CA ILE A 407 2.26 20.59 5.33
C ILE A 407 2.55 19.90 3.99
N GLN A 408 1.65 20.04 3.03
CA GLN A 408 1.84 19.60 1.67
C GLN A 408 1.25 20.64 0.72
N ASN A 409 2.11 21.29 -0.02
CA ASN A 409 1.76 22.31 -0.99
C ASN A 409 2.25 21.88 -2.37
N GLY A 410 1.60 22.36 -3.41
CA GLY A 410 2.04 22.06 -4.76
C GLY A 410 1.32 22.85 -5.82
N THR A 411 1.90 22.76 -7.01
CA THR A 411 1.35 23.34 -8.24
C THR A 411 1.31 22.29 -9.33
N ILE A 412 0.27 22.34 -10.15
CA ILE A 412 0.16 21.59 -11.39
C ILE A 412 0.00 22.61 -12.52
N ASP A 413 1.03 22.74 -13.35
CA ASP A 413 0.98 23.52 -14.59
C ASP A 413 0.51 22.58 -15.69
N ILE A 414 -0.70 22.77 -16.21
CA ILE A 414 -1.31 21.89 -17.19
C ILE A 414 -1.65 22.64 -18.46
N ASN A 415 -1.19 22.08 -19.60
CA ASN A 415 -1.60 22.49 -20.93
C ASN A 415 -2.35 21.33 -21.60
N GLN A 416 -3.52 21.63 -22.13
CA GLN A 416 -4.38 20.66 -22.80
C GLN A 416 -4.46 21.02 -24.28
N TYR A 417 -4.04 20.11 -25.14
CA TYR A 417 -4.08 20.25 -26.58
C TYR A 417 -5.10 19.26 -27.16
N TRP A 418 -5.64 19.54 -28.32
CA TRP A 418 -6.38 18.53 -29.08
C TRP A 418 -5.44 17.39 -29.49
N ASN A 419 -5.83 16.14 -29.29
CA ASN A 419 -5.16 15.00 -29.91
C ASN A 419 -5.72 14.84 -31.34
N VAL A 420 -4.91 15.17 -32.34
CA VAL A 420 -5.34 15.10 -33.74
C VAL A 420 -5.14 13.70 -34.35
N GLY A 421 -4.93 12.69 -33.53
CA GLY A 421 -4.69 11.28 -33.86
C GLY A 421 -3.23 10.88 -33.63
N ALA A 422 -3.00 9.58 -33.40
CA ALA A 422 -1.69 8.98 -33.19
C ALA A 422 -0.80 9.72 -32.17
N ALA A 423 -1.40 10.18 -31.06
CA ALA A 423 -0.77 10.96 -29.99
C ALA A 423 -0.08 12.26 -30.49
N VAL A 424 -0.54 12.86 -31.58
CA VAL A 424 0.01 14.10 -32.09
C VAL A 424 -0.68 15.30 -31.44
N LYS A 425 0.13 16.22 -30.90
CA LYS A 425 -0.34 17.50 -30.35
C LYS A 425 -0.93 18.39 -31.45
N GLY A 426 -2.21 18.73 -31.29
CA GLY A 426 -2.88 19.75 -32.09
C GLY A 426 -2.85 21.14 -31.41
N PRO A 427 -3.81 22.02 -31.75
CA PRO A 427 -3.94 23.33 -31.12
C PRO A 427 -4.19 23.24 -29.62
N LEU A 428 -3.75 24.26 -28.85
CA LEU A 428 -4.06 24.41 -27.43
C LEU A 428 -5.58 24.57 -27.25
N ALA A 429 -6.13 23.81 -26.31
CA ALA A 429 -7.57 23.77 -26.01
C ALA A 429 -7.89 24.35 -24.62
N ALA A 430 -6.97 24.23 -23.66
CA ALA A 430 -7.08 24.81 -22.32
C ALA A 430 -5.70 24.90 -21.66
N SER A 431 -5.52 25.80 -20.72
CA SER A 431 -4.31 25.93 -19.93
C SER A 431 -4.64 26.45 -18.54
N TYR A 432 -4.15 25.76 -17.51
CA TYR A 432 -4.40 26.12 -16.10
C TYR A 432 -3.12 26.06 -15.28
N LEU A 433 -3.06 26.88 -14.24
CA LEU A 433 -2.19 26.67 -13.10
C LEU A 433 -3.06 26.32 -11.88
N TRP A 434 -2.94 25.11 -11.39
CA TRP A 434 -3.61 24.66 -10.18
C TRP A 434 -2.65 24.74 -9.00
N LYS A 435 -3.11 25.35 -7.91
CA LYS A 435 -2.34 25.48 -6.67
C LYS A 435 -3.10 24.81 -5.52
N SER A 436 -2.47 23.88 -4.87
CA SER A 436 -3.00 23.21 -3.69
C SER A 436 -2.16 23.53 -2.47
N GLN A 437 -2.82 23.87 -1.37
CA GLN A 437 -2.18 24.06 -0.08
C GLN A 437 -2.93 23.25 0.97
N ASN A 438 -2.22 22.45 1.75
CA ASN A 438 -2.78 21.65 2.82
C ASN A 438 -1.90 21.80 4.07
N MET A 439 -2.52 22.15 5.17
CA MET A 439 -1.92 22.15 6.49
C MET A 439 -2.82 21.38 7.44
N SER A 440 -2.30 20.34 8.06
CA SER A 440 -3.05 19.58 9.07
C SER A 440 -2.30 19.54 10.39
N ALA A 441 -3.07 19.60 11.48
CA ALA A 441 -2.59 19.38 12.83
C ALA A 441 -3.42 18.27 13.46
N TYR A 442 -2.80 17.42 14.26
CA TYR A 442 -3.47 16.29 14.88
C TYR A 442 -2.91 15.96 16.26
N ALA A 443 -3.77 15.35 17.08
CA ALA A 443 -3.39 14.70 18.32
C ALA A 443 -4.17 13.40 18.48
N ASP A 444 -3.52 12.34 18.96
CA ASP A 444 -4.11 11.04 19.29
C ASP A 444 -3.53 10.59 20.63
N ASN A 445 -4.38 10.40 21.64
CA ASN A 445 -3.97 10.04 22.98
C ASN A 445 -4.58 8.71 23.39
N SER A 446 -3.74 7.77 23.80
CA SER A 446 -4.13 6.47 24.36
C SER A 446 -3.86 6.48 25.86
N PHE A 447 -4.92 6.63 26.65
CA PHE A 447 -4.86 6.58 28.12
C PHE A 447 -5.29 5.21 28.61
N TYR A 448 -4.38 4.51 29.28
CA TYR A 448 -4.63 3.15 29.77
C TYR A 448 -5.31 3.21 31.14
N VAL A 449 -6.64 3.12 31.15
CA VAL A 449 -7.45 3.10 32.39
C VAL A 449 -7.26 1.79 33.20
N LEU A 450 -6.83 0.72 32.53
CA LEU A 450 -6.33 -0.52 33.09
C LEU A 450 -5.04 -0.92 32.34
N PRO A 451 -4.20 -1.79 32.89
CA PRO A 451 -2.95 -2.18 32.21
C PRO A 451 -3.14 -2.70 30.77
N ASN A 452 -4.33 -3.25 30.45
CA ASN A 452 -4.69 -3.84 29.19
C ASN A 452 -5.92 -3.19 28.51
N VAL A 453 -6.40 -2.05 29.01
CA VAL A 453 -7.54 -1.33 28.41
C VAL A 453 -7.17 0.14 28.22
N ALA A 454 -7.16 0.60 26.99
CA ALA A 454 -6.91 1.99 26.65
C ALA A 454 -8.16 2.68 26.10
N VAL A 455 -8.46 3.88 26.62
CA VAL A 455 -9.36 4.83 25.98
C VAL A 455 -8.51 5.68 25.05
N VAL A 456 -8.88 5.70 23.77
CA VAL A 456 -8.17 6.44 22.73
C VAL A 456 -9.02 7.61 22.30
N THR A 457 -8.48 8.82 22.41
CA THR A 457 -9.14 10.06 21.97
C THR A 457 -8.22 10.76 20.98
N GLY A 458 -8.77 11.27 19.91
CA GLY A 458 -7.97 11.96 18.91
C GLY A 458 -8.79 12.98 18.14
N ALA A 459 -8.09 13.89 17.50
CA ALA A 459 -8.68 14.83 16.58
C ALA A 459 -7.66 15.29 15.54
N GLN A 460 -8.17 15.67 14.39
CA GLN A 460 -7.40 16.27 13.33
C GLN A 460 -8.15 17.48 12.75
N PHE A 461 -7.40 18.52 12.47
CA PHE A 461 -7.85 19.70 11.74
C PHE A 461 -7.09 19.78 10.42
N LEU A 462 -7.79 20.06 9.32
CA LEU A 462 -7.20 20.34 8.02
C LEU A 462 -7.60 21.75 7.58
N HIS A 463 -6.61 22.52 7.15
CA HIS A 463 -6.81 23.73 6.36
C HIS A 463 -6.33 23.44 4.93
N ALA A 464 -7.24 23.46 3.95
CA ALA A 464 -6.91 23.16 2.56
C ALA A 464 -7.42 24.26 1.63
N VAL A 465 -6.57 24.69 0.69
CA VAL A 465 -6.91 25.67 -0.34
C VAL A 465 -6.76 25.02 -1.70
N ARG A 466 -7.73 25.25 -2.58
CA ARG A 466 -7.69 24.91 -4.01
C ARG A 466 -7.85 26.22 -4.78
N ASP A 467 -6.87 26.56 -5.62
CA ASP A 467 -6.80 27.79 -6.41
C ASP A 467 -6.50 27.41 -7.85
N GLN A 468 -7.48 27.60 -8.74
CA GLN A 468 -7.37 27.39 -10.17
C GLN A 468 -7.21 28.73 -10.86
N GLN A 469 -6.16 28.90 -11.64
CA GLN A 469 -5.92 30.05 -12.48
C GLN A 469 -6.03 29.62 -13.95
N ASP A 470 -7.06 30.10 -14.63
CA ASP A 470 -7.20 29.90 -16.07
C ASP A 470 -6.22 30.80 -16.83
N ARG A 471 -5.52 30.21 -17.80
CA ARG A 471 -4.54 30.90 -18.66
C ARG A 471 -4.95 30.89 -20.14
N PHE A 472 -6.09 30.25 -20.44
CA PHE A 472 -6.59 30.13 -21.82
C PHE A 472 -7.96 30.80 -21.95
N LEU A 473 -8.04 32.08 -21.70
CA LEU A 473 -9.25 32.86 -21.53
C LEU A 473 -10.19 32.93 -22.75
N SER A 474 -9.82 32.36 -23.90
CA SER A 474 -10.65 32.38 -25.13
C SER A 474 -11.93 31.54 -25.04
N ASN A 475 -12.04 30.62 -24.09
CA ASN A 475 -13.24 29.83 -23.81
C ASN A 475 -14.00 30.32 -22.54
N GLY A 476 -13.68 31.53 -22.04
CA GLY A 476 -14.18 32.11 -20.80
C GLY A 476 -13.23 31.89 -19.63
N ASP A 477 -13.28 32.78 -18.64
CA ASP A 477 -12.46 32.66 -17.42
C ASP A 477 -13.06 31.59 -16.47
N GLN A 478 -12.31 30.54 -16.24
CA GLN A 478 -12.64 29.42 -15.36
C GLN A 478 -11.83 29.43 -14.07
N SER A 479 -11.24 30.58 -13.72
CA SER A 479 -10.50 30.73 -12.48
C SER A 479 -11.41 30.62 -11.23
N GLY A 480 -10.88 30.08 -10.17
CA GLY A 480 -11.65 29.96 -8.94
C GLY A 480 -10.78 29.53 -7.76
N ARG A 481 -11.22 29.96 -6.56
CA ARG A 481 -10.52 29.62 -5.32
C ARG A 481 -11.50 29.20 -4.25
N ARG A 482 -11.17 28.11 -3.52
CA ARG A 482 -11.95 27.64 -2.39
C ARG A 482 -11.07 27.18 -1.24
N THR A 483 -11.57 27.40 -0.02
CA THR A 483 -10.92 26.98 1.23
C THR A 483 -11.83 26.01 1.98
N TYR A 484 -11.22 24.96 2.53
CA TYR A 484 -11.89 23.92 3.30
C TYR A 484 -11.22 23.79 4.67
N ASN A 485 -12.02 23.64 5.73
CA ASN A 485 -11.56 23.54 7.11
C ASN A 485 -12.24 22.39 7.86
N PRO A 486 -12.12 21.13 7.42
CA PRO A 486 -12.75 20.03 8.12
C PRO A 486 -12.06 19.73 9.46
N PHE A 487 -12.90 19.34 10.44
CA PHE A 487 -12.47 18.84 11.74
C PHE A 487 -12.92 17.39 11.90
N SER A 488 -12.00 16.51 12.30
CA SER A 488 -12.18 15.06 12.33
C SER A 488 -11.82 14.51 13.72
N PRO A 489 -12.78 14.46 14.66
CA PRO A 489 -12.59 13.89 15.99
C PRO A 489 -12.71 12.35 15.93
N LYS A 490 -12.11 11.70 16.95
CA LYS A 490 -12.14 10.26 17.16
C LYS A 490 -12.19 9.93 18.65
N ILE A 491 -12.98 8.91 19.00
CA ILE A 491 -12.94 8.25 20.30
C ILE A 491 -12.97 6.73 20.07
N GLY A 492 -12.21 5.99 20.84
CA GLY A 492 -12.17 4.53 20.73
C GLY A 492 -11.76 3.85 22.03
N LEU A 493 -11.94 2.56 22.04
CA LEU A 493 -11.53 1.66 23.10
C LEU A 493 -10.65 0.56 22.49
N LEU A 494 -9.55 0.25 23.14
CA LEU A 494 -8.69 -0.88 22.82
C LEU A 494 -8.56 -1.75 24.07
N TRP A 495 -8.88 -3.02 23.95
CA TRP A 495 -8.75 -4.00 25.00
C TRP A 495 -7.84 -5.14 24.55
N ASP A 496 -6.65 -5.23 25.17
CA ASP A 496 -5.76 -6.37 25.06
C ASP A 496 -6.28 -7.48 25.97
N VAL A 497 -7.09 -8.41 25.42
CA VAL A 497 -7.67 -9.53 26.19
C VAL A 497 -6.55 -10.40 26.74
N ASP A 498 -5.58 -10.72 25.89
CA ASP A 498 -4.30 -11.33 26.22
C ASP A 498 -3.21 -10.82 25.22
N PRO A 499 -1.90 -11.15 25.38
CA PRO A 499 -0.84 -10.69 24.47
C PRO A 499 -1.03 -11.09 23.00
N THR A 500 -1.95 -12.00 22.69
CA THR A 500 -2.20 -12.52 21.35
C THR A 500 -3.57 -12.14 20.79
N TRP A 501 -4.42 -11.46 21.58
CA TRP A 501 -5.81 -11.18 21.23
C TRP A 501 -6.25 -9.79 21.67
N GLN A 502 -6.79 -9.03 20.74
CA GLN A 502 -7.33 -7.69 20.96
C GLN A 502 -8.80 -7.58 20.52
N VAL A 503 -9.55 -6.76 21.23
CA VAL A 503 -10.88 -6.26 20.86
C VAL A 503 -10.84 -4.75 20.82
N TYR A 504 -11.47 -4.15 19.84
CA TYR A 504 -11.49 -2.69 19.70
C TYR A 504 -12.83 -2.17 19.19
N GLY A 505 -13.08 -0.91 19.44
CA GLY A 505 -14.19 -0.18 18.85
C GLY A 505 -13.88 1.31 18.78
N ASN A 506 -14.43 2.00 17.78
CA ASN A 506 -14.29 3.44 17.67
C ASN A 506 -15.49 4.11 17.00
N ILE A 507 -15.65 5.40 17.31
CA ILE A 507 -16.46 6.33 16.55
C ILE A 507 -15.49 7.42 16.08
N SER A 508 -15.48 7.67 14.78
CA SER A 508 -14.51 8.57 14.18
C SER A 508 -15.11 9.35 13.02
N ARG A 509 -14.61 10.56 12.81
CA ARG A 509 -14.93 11.36 11.63
C ARG A 509 -13.72 11.43 10.70
N SER A 510 -13.95 11.39 9.40
CA SER A 510 -12.97 11.64 8.35
C SER A 510 -13.52 12.62 7.32
N ALA A 511 -12.64 13.26 6.57
CA ALA A 511 -13.02 14.19 5.53
C ALA A 511 -12.08 14.09 4.33
N GLU A 512 -12.58 14.42 3.16
CA GLU A 512 -11.81 14.54 1.93
C GLU A 512 -12.26 15.78 1.17
N VAL A 513 -11.30 16.62 0.79
CA VAL A 513 -11.55 17.80 -0.02
C VAL A 513 -11.47 17.44 -1.51
N PRO A 514 -12.17 18.18 -2.39
CA PRO A 514 -12.14 17.93 -3.83
C PRO A 514 -10.73 18.01 -4.42
N THR A 515 -10.48 17.19 -5.43
CA THR A 515 -9.32 17.24 -6.32
C THR A 515 -9.66 18.04 -7.58
N TYR A 516 -8.64 18.46 -8.32
CA TYR A 516 -8.88 19.02 -9.66
C TYR A 516 -9.31 17.93 -10.64
N ASP A 517 -10.05 18.36 -11.67
CA ASP A 517 -10.46 17.46 -12.75
C ASP A 517 -9.87 17.91 -14.08
N VAL A 518 -9.02 17.07 -14.64
CA VAL A 518 -8.32 17.34 -15.92
C VAL A 518 -9.17 17.05 -17.15
N THR A 519 -10.36 16.45 -16.96
CA THR A 519 -11.14 15.90 -18.08
C THR A 519 -12.32 16.76 -18.49
N THR A 520 -12.60 17.86 -17.79
CA THR A 520 -13.67 18.78 -18.14
C THR A 520 -13.13 20.13 -18.62
N PHE A 521 -13.51 20.53 -19.82
CA PHE A 521 -13.16 21.83 -20.40
C PHE A 521 -13.90 23.03 -19.79
N ALA A 522 -14.89 22.80 -18.95
CA ALA A 522 -15.90 23.82 -18.65
C ALA A 522 -16.28 23.95 -17.18
N SER A 523 -15.54 23.36 -16.25
CA SER A 523 -15.89 23.50 -14.84
C SER A 523 -14.74 24.11 -14.04
N PRO A 524 -14.98 25.19 -13.30
CA PRO A 524 -14.12 25.55 -12.17
C PRO A 524 -14.19 24.40 -11.18
N ALA A 525 -13.32 23.44 -11.37
CA ALA A 525 -13.38 22.08 -10.85
C ALA A 525 -13.51 21.98 -9.33
N SER A 526 -13.44 23.07 -8.60
CA SER A 526 -13.43 23.05 -7.15
C SER A 526 -14.29 24.13 -6.48
N THR A 527 -14.86 25.07 -7.23
CA THR A 527 -15.47 26.26 -6.58
C THR A 527 -16.82 26.01 -5.96
N ASP A 528 -17.62 25.06 -6.46
CA ASP A 528 -18.96 24.78 -5.95
C ASP A 528 -19.11 23.42 -5.27
N ILE A 529 -18.03 22.66 -5.17
CA ILE A 529 -18.02 21.30 -4.62
C ILE A 529 -17.65 21.33 -3.14
N ASN A 530 -18.46 20.74 -2.28
CA ASN A 530 -18.20 20.62 -0.86
C ASN A 530 -17.23 19.48 -0.57
N ALA A 531 -16.48 19.60 0.53
CA ALA A 531 -15.74 18.46 1.07
C ALA A 531 -16.72 17.37 1.51
N GLN A 532 -16.40 16.12 1.17
CA GLN A 532 -17.14 14.98 1.70
C GLN A 532 -16.69 14.66 3.12
N THR A 533 -17.62 14.21 3.95
CA THR A 533 -17.34 13.85 5.34
C THR A 533 -18.02 12.53 5.70
N ALA A 534 -17.36 11.69 6.47
CA ALA A 534 -17.91 10.44 6.97
C ALA A 534 -17.86 10.39 8.50
N THR A 535 -18.94 9.89 9.12
CA THR A 535 -18.95 9.45 10.51
C THR A 535 -18.97 7.93 10.50
N THR A 536 -17.91 7.31 11.02
CA THR A 536 -17.73 5.86 11.01
C THR A 536 -17.85 5.29 12.41
N TYR A 537 -18.66 4.24 12.54
CA TYR A 537 -18.77 3.37 13.71
C TYR A 537 -18.12 2.05 13.37
N GLU A 538 -17.20 1.58 14.21
CA GLU A 538 -16.45 0.37 13.96
C GLU A 538 -16.24 -0.43 15.24
N VAL A 539 -16.42 -1.75 15.14
CA VAL A 539 -16.08 -2.73 16.18
C VAL A 539 -15.35 -3.89 15.52
N GLY A 540 -14.30 -4.39 16.16
CA GLY A 540 -13.53 -5.49 15.62
C GLY A 540 -12.73 -6.25 16.66
N THR A 541 -12.18 -7.37 16.20
CA THR A 541 -11.27 -8.23 16.97
C THR A 541 -10.17 -8.73 16.09
N ARG A 542 -8.96 -8.80 16.61
CA ARG A 542 -7.80 -9.35 15.92
C ARG A 542 -6.92 -10.14 16.85
N GLY A 543 -6.23 -11.11 16.31
CA GLY A 543 -5.31 -11.89 17.10
C GLY A 543 -4.33 -12.69 16.25
N ARG A 544 -3.27 -13.14 16.93
CA ARG A 544 -2.21 -13.92 16.32
C ARG A 544 -1.65 -14.94 17.31
N ARG A 545 -1.76 -16.19 16.92
CA ARG A 545 -1.17 -17.36 17.59
C ARG A 545 -0.32 -18.15 16.59
N PRO A 546 0.53 -19.07 17.00
CA PRO A 546 1.42 -19.80 16.09
C PRO A 546 0.71 -20.45 14.89
N ASP A 547 -0.51 -20.92 15.09
CA ASP A 547 -1.28 -21.67 14.09
C ASP A 547 -2.62 -21.01 13.71
N LEU A 548 -2.88 -19.81 14.22
CA LEU A 548 -4.15 -19.11 14.00
C LEU A 548 -3.92 -17.60 13.97
N THR A 549 -4.38 -16.96 12.90
CA THR A 549 -4.45 -15.50 12.80
C THR A 549 -5.86 -15.10 12.41
N TRP A 550 -6.37 -14.02 12.99
CA TRP A 550 -7.66 -13.46 12.61
C TRP A 550 -7.66 -11.94 12.71
N ASP A 551 -8.47 -11.32 11.87
CA ASP A 551 -8.81 -9.90 11.91
C ASP A 551 -10.23 -9.77 11.35
N VAL A 552 -11.18 -9.41 12.21
CA VAL A 552 -12.59 -9.27 11.84
C VAL A 552 -13.09 -7.93 12.33
N SER A 553 -13.69 -7.15 11.43
CA SER A 553 -14.36 -5.91 11.79
C SER A 553 -15.72 -5.77 11.11
N VAL A 554 -16.61 -5.08 11.79
CA VAL A 554 -17.89 -4.60 11.27
C VAL A 554 -17.88 -3.10 11.37
N TYR A 555 -18.29 -2.43 10.30
CA TYR A 555 -18.31 -0.98 10.27
C TYR A 555 -19.55 -0.44 9.55
N ARG A 556 -19.90 0.80 9.89
CA ARG A 556 -20.85 1.64 9.17
C ARG A 556 -20.32 3.06 9.11
N ALA A 557 -20.30 3.63 7.92
CA ALA A 557 -19.95 5.02 7.65
C ALA A 557 -21.15 5.74 7.04
N ASP A 558 -21.64 6.76 7.72
CA ASP A 558 -22.65 7.68 7.21
C ASP A 558 -21.92 8.86 6.56
N ILE A 559 -22.06 9.00 5.23
CA ILE A 559 -21.30 9.95 4.42
C ILE A 559 -22.23 11.09 3.98
N ARG A 560 -21.70 12.31 4.03
CA ARG A 560 -22.36 13.52 3.51
C ARG A 560 -21.52 14.16 2.42
N ASN A 561 -22.19 14.68 1.40
CA ASN A 561 -21.55 15.32 0.25
C ASN A 561 -20.55 14.39 -0.44
N GLU A 562 -20.87 13.11 -0.62
CA GLU A 562 -19.97 12.18 -1.27
C GLU A 562 -19.58 12.68 -2.66
N LEU A 563 -18.27 12.74 -2.91
CA LEU A 563 -17.70 13.18 -4.18
C LEU A 563 -17.91 12.09 -5.23
N GLN A 564 -18.78 12.30 -6.17
CA GLN A 564 -19.01 11.42 -7.30
C GLN A 564 -18.46 12.02 -8.59
N CYS A 565 -17.80 11.22 -9.38
CA CYS A 565 -17.30 11.54 -10.71
C CYS A 565 -18.24 10.91 -11.71
N LEU A 566 -19.21 11.67 -12.19
CA LEU A 566 -20.27 11.18 -13.07
C LEU A 566 -19.82 11.28 -14.52
N THR A 567 -19.57 10.13 -15.14
CA THR A 567 -19.17 10.01 -16.54
C THR A 567 -20.40 9.83 -17.42
N SER A 568 -20.46 10.56 -18.52
CA SER A 568 -21.46 10.30 -19.55
C SER A 568 -21.00 9.11 -20.41
N PRO A 569 -21.89 8.16 -20.74
CA PRO A 569 -21.56 7.09 -21.69
C PRO A 569 -21.11 7.59 -23.08
N ALA A 570 -21.50 8.81 -23.44
CA ALA A 570 -21.11 9.45 -24.70
C ALA A 570 -19.68 10.00 -24.68
N THR A 571 -19.14 10.25 -23.49
CA THR A 571 -17.78 10.77 -23.28
C THR A 571 -17.06 9.95 -22.20
N PRO A 572 -16.78 8.66 -22.44
CA PRO A 572 -16.06 7.83 -21.49
C PRO A 572 -14.69 8.45 -21.21
N GLY A 573 -14.35 8.61 -19.95
CA GLY A 573 -13.09 9.24 -19.56
C GLY A 573 -13.21 10.70 -19.12
N ALA A 574 -14.25 11.42 -19.52
CA ALA A 574 -14.60 12.72 -18.94
C ALA A 574 -15.63 12.54 -17.84
N CYS A 575 -15.45 13.18 -16.69
CA CYS A 575 -16.46 13.17 -15.64
C CYS A 575 -16.71 14.55 -15.07
N THR A 576 -17.95 14.75 -14.61
CA THR A 576 -18.32 15.93 -13.82
C THR A 576 -18.34 15.52 -12.35
N ILE A 577 -17.58 16.23 -11.50
CA ILE A 577 -17.60 16.00 -10.07
C ILE A 577 -18.85 16.67 -9.47
N ARG A 578 -19.59 15.91 -8.69
CA ARG A 578 -20.77 16.37 -7.92
C ARG A 578 -20.70 15.82 -6.49
N ASN A 579 -21.45 16.44 -5.60
CA ASN A 579 -21.74 15.88 -4.29
C ASN A 579 -23.06 15.10 -4.33
N ALA A 580 -23.06 13.85 -3.91
CA ALA A 580 -24.26 13.16 -3.46
C ALA A 580 -24.59 13.61 -2.04
N ASP A 581 -25.87 13.85 -1.72
CA ASP A 581 -26.26 14.39 -0.41
C ASP A 581 -25.87 13.46 0.72
N ARG A 582 -26.31 12.20 0.64
CA ARG A 582 -26.07 11.16 1.64
C ARG A 582 -25.85 9.82 0.98
N THR A 583 -24.87 9.11 1.53
CA THR A 583 -24.64 7.70 1.22
C THR A 583 -24.27 6.94 2.49
N VAL A 584 -24.49 5.64 2.48
CA VAL A 584 -24.12 4.75 3.58
C VAL A 584 -23.18 3.69 3.06
N HIS A 585 -22.01 3.56 3.69
CA HIS A 585 -21.06 2.50 3.44
C HIS A 585 -20.95 1.63 4.67
N GLN A 586 -21.49 0.41 4.61
CA GLN A 586 -21.39 -0.53 5.72
C GLN A 586 -20.90 -1.89 5.24
N GLY A 587 -20.26 -2.64 6.13
CA GLY A 587 -19.71 -3.93 5.72
C GLY A 587 -19.06 -4.73 6.82
N ILE A 588 -18.60 -5.91 6.40
CA ILE A 588 -17.83 -6.86 7.22
C ILE A 588 -16.51 -7.10 6.51
N GLU A 589 -15.43 -7.01 7.24
CA GLU A 589 -14.08 -7.33 6.81
C GLU A 589 -13.56 -8.48 7.66
N ALA A 590 -13.16 -9.60 7.06
CA ALA A 590 -12.68 -10.76 7.79
C ALA A 590 -11.46 -11.38 7.12
N GLY A 591 -10.38 -11.48 7.88
CA GLY A 591 -9.17 -12.23 7.56
C GLY A 591 -9.01 -13.40 8.52
N LEU A 592 -8.72 -14.59 8.00
CA LEU A 592 -8.44 -15.77 8.79
C LEU A 592 -7.27 -16.53 8.16
N GLY A 593 -6.32 -16.95 8.97
CA GLY A 593 -5.28 -17.90 8.62
C GLY A 593 -5.21 -19.00 9.69
N VAL A 594 -5.32 -20.27 9.29
CA VAL A 594 -5.24 -21.40 10.20
C VAL A 594 -4.39 -22.54 9.65
N ALA A 595 -3.44 -23.03 10.44
CA ALA A 595 -2.71 -24.26 10.17
C ALA A 595 -3.56 -25.46 10.60
N PHE A 596 -4.28 -26.06 9.66
CA PHE A 596 -5.26 -27.11 9.96
C PHE A 596 -4.68 -28.53 9.94
N LEU A 597 -3.53 -28.75 9.26
CA LEU A 597 -2.78 -30.01 9.29
C LEU A 597 -1.30 -29.68 9.52
N LYS A 598 -0.63 -30.52 10.34
CA LYS A 598 0.79 -30.37 10.69
C LYS A 598 1.47 -31.71 10.66
N SER A 599 2.76 -31.72 10.28
CA SER A 599 3.62 -32.91 10.24
C SER A 599 2.94 -34.07 9.50
N THR A 600 2.32 -33.77 8.33
CA THR A 600 1.54 -34.73 7.54
C THR A 600 2.42 -35.57 6.64
N PHE A 601 3.36 -34.95 5.93
CA PHE A 601 4.30 -35.62 5.00
C PHE A 601 5.73 -35.56 5.49
N ALA A 602 6.07 -34.56 6.33
CA ALA A 602 7.39 -34.37 6.91
C ALA A 602 7.26 -33.67 8.28
N PRO A 603 8.29 -33.82 9.17
CA PRO A 603 8.33 -33.04 10.40
C PRO A 603 8.20 -31.54 10.13
N GLU A 604 7.39 -30.86 10.93
CA GLU A 604 7.16 -29.40 10.86
C GLU A 604 6.48 -28.86 9.60
N ASP A 605 6.07 -29.71 8.66
CA ASP A 605 5.24 -29.26 7.55
C ASP A 605 3.86 -28.78 8.02
N ARG A 606 3.24 -27.90 7.24
CA ARG A 606 1.94 -27.31 7.58
C ARG A 606 1.08 -27.08 6.34
N PHE A 607 -0.20 -27.37 6.47
CA PHE A 607 -1.21 -26.88 5.54
C PHE A 607 -1.92 -25.69 6.17
N TRP A 608 -1.81 -24.55 5.51
CA TRP A 608 -2.50 -23.32 5.87
C TRP A 608 -3.75 -23.13 5.03
N PHE A 609 -4.86 -22.82 5.69
CA PHE A 609 -6.02 -22.22 5.05
C PHE A 609 -6.02 -20.73 5.35
N ASN A 610 -5.97 -19.91 4.30
CA ASN A 610 -6.04 -18.46 4.40
C ASN A 610 -7.29 -17.97 3.67
N VAL A 611 -8.01 -17.04 4.28
CA VAL A 611 -9.16 -16.40 3.66
C VAL A 611 -9.17 -14.90 3.97
N ALA A 612 -9.46 -14.09 2.96
CA ALA A 612 -9.81 -12.69 3.07
C ALA A 612 -11.20 -12.49 2.48
N TYR A 613 -12.12 -12.02 3.29
CA TYR A 613 -13.51 -11.77 2.92
C TYR A 613 -13.88 -10.32 3.17
N THR A 614 -14.59 -9.73 2.21
CA THR A 614 -15.15 -8.40 2.32
C THR A 614 -16.61 -8.45 1.88
N TYR A 615 -17.49 -8.03 2.78
CA TYR A 615 -18.88 -7.71 2.47
C TYR A 615 -19.04 -6.20 2.42
N SER A 616 -19.67 -5.68 1.36
CA SER A 616 -19.89 -4.25 1.13
C SER A 616 -21.36 -4.01 0.78
N ASP A 617 -22.03 -3.25 1.61
CA ASP A 617 -23.39 -2.74 1.34
C ASP A 617 -23.32 -1.21 1.28
N PHE A 618 -23.05 -0.70 0.08
CA PHE A 618 -22.91 0.74 -0.20
C PHE A 618 -24.08 1.21 -1.03
N ARG A 619 -24.73 2.26 -0.57
CA ARG A 619 -25.96 2.76 -1.20
C ARG A 619 -26.17 4.25 -1.00
N PHE A 620 -26.96 4.84 -1.84
CA PHE A 620 -27.56 6.14 -1.60
C PHE A 620 -28.50 6.05 -0.38
N ASP A 621 -28.67 7.14 0.34
CA ASP A 621 -29.57 7.24 1.47
C ASP A 621 -30.62 8.32 1.17
N SER A 622 -31.77 7.87 0.66
CA SER A 622 -32.92 8.73 0.32
C SER A 622 -32.56 9.86 -0.67
N ASP A 623 -31.66 9.55 -1.64
CA ASP A 623 -31.28 10.49 -2.70
C ASP A 623 -32.46 10.87 -3.56
N ALA A 624 -32.58 12.15 -3.95
CA ALA A 624 -33.71 12.66 -4.72
C ALA A 624 -33.87 12.02 -6.11
N THR A 625 -32.77 11.58 -6.71
CA THR A 625 -32.72 10.95 -8.04
C THR A 625 -32.64 9.43 -7.97
N TRP A 626 -31.81 8.91 -7.09
CA TRP A 626 -31.42 7.50 -7.03
C TRP A 626 -32.05 6.74 -5.87
N GLY A 627 -32.82 7.41 -4.99
CA GLY A 627 -33.49 6.80 -3.84
C GLY A 627 -32.49 6.09 -2.91
N ASN A 628 -32.62 4.76 -2.81
CA ASN A 628 -31.73 3.89 -2.02
C ASN A 628 -30.97 2.88 -2.91
N ASN A 629 -30.71 3.23 -4.16
CA ASN A 629 -29.97 2.40 -5.08
C ASN A 629 -28.57 2.09 -4.54
N ARG A 630 -28.03 0.92 -4.92
CA ARG A 630 -26.65 0.56 -4.61
C ARG A 630 -25.68 1.44 -5.39
N LEU A 631 -24.59 1.81 -4.75
CA LEU A 631 -23.50 2.49 -5.43
C LEU A 631 -22.88 1.55 -6.47
N PRO A 632 -22.60 2.05 -7.69
CA PRO A 632 -22.06 1.23 -8.77
C PRO A 632 -20.58 0.87 -8.52
N ALA A 633 -20.12 -0.11 -9.28
CA ALA A 633 -18.73 -0.59 -9.28
C ALA A 633 -18.24 -1.24 -7.95
N VAL A 634 -19.16 -1.60 -7.08
CA VAL A 634 -18.91 -2.24 -5.79
C VAL A 634 -19.48 -3.65 -5.78
N PRO A 635 -18.67 -4.71 -5.73
CA PRO A 635 -19.17 -6.05 -5.46
C PRO A 635 -19.64 -6.16 -4.01
N ALA A 636 -20.82 -6.75 -3.80
CA ALA A 636 -21.34 -6.96 -2.44
C ALA A 636 -20.48 -7.96 -1.66
N HIS A 637 -19.96 -8.97 -2.33
CA HIS A 637 -19.08 -9.98 -1.73
C HIS A 637 -17.81 -10.12 -2.56
N TYR A 638 -16.67 -10.07 -1.89
CA TYR A 638 -15.37 -10.36 -2.48
C TYR A 638 -14.59 -11.30 -1.57
N VAL A 639 -14.14 -12.41 -2.13
CA VAL A 639 -13.48 -13.49 -1.40
C VAL A 639 -12.15 -13.82 -2.06
N ARG A 640 -11.09 -13.94 -1.28
CA ARG A 640 -9.87 -14.66 -1.65
C ARG A 640 -9.64 -15.77 -0.64
N ALA A 641 -9.42 -16.98 -1.12
CA ALA A 641 -9.13 -18.13 -0.26
C ALA A 641 -7.96 -18.93 -0.84
N GLU A 642 -7.15 -19.51 0.03
CA GLU A 642 -5.96 -20.26 -0.33
C GLU A 642 -5.80 -21.47 0.59
N VAL A 643 -5.45 -22.61 0.02
CA VAL A 643 -4.86 -23.73 0.77
C VAL A 643 -3.40 -23.80 0.39
N LEU A 644 -2.49 -23.60 1.34
CA LEU A 644 -1.07 -23.54 1.09
C LEU A 644 -0.32 -24.58 1.93
N TYR A 645 0.28 -25.54 1.28
CA TYR A 645 1.27 -26.42 1.90
C TYR A 645 2.62 -25.68 2.04
N LYS A 646 3.23 -25.79 3.22
CA LYS A 646 4.57 -25.28 3.51
C LYS A 646 5.40 -26.38 4.16
N HIS A 647 6.55 -26.65 3.54
CA HIS A 647 7.54 -27.61 4.05
C HIS A 647 8.68 -26.88 4.77
N ALA A 648 9.29 -27.51 5.76
CA ALA A 648 10.39 -26.93 6.56
C ALA A 648 11.63 -26.55 5.70
N SER A 649 11.83 -27.20 4.53
CA SER A 649 12.92 -26.84 3.59
C SER A 649 12.71 -25.49 2.89
N GLY A 650 11.56 -24.85 3.03
CA GLY A 650 11.20 -23.65 2.27
C GLY A 650 10.33 -23.93 1.03
N PHE A 651 10.08 -25.19 0.66
CA PHE A 651 9.13 -25.51 -0.42
C PHE A 651 7.70 -25.17 0.00
N TYR A 652 6.93 -24.61 -0.92
CA TYR A 652 5.50 -24.35 -0.73
C TYR A 652 4.73 -24.60 -2.04
N ALA A 653 3.47 -25.04 -1.92
CA ALA A 653 2.57 -25.21 -3.04
C ALA A 653 1.11 -25.13 -2.61
N GLY A 654 0.25 -24.62 -3.48
CA GLY A 654 -1.18 -24.65 -3.21
C GLY A 654 -2.05 -23.88 -4.19
N PRO A 655 -3.34 -24.26 -4.26
CA PRO A 655 -4.35 -23.54 -5.01
C PRO A 655 -4.83 -22.31 -4.24
N ASN A 656 -5.26 -21.27 -4.97
CA ASN A 656 -6.00 -20.16 -4.44
C ASN A 656 -7.14 -19.77 -5.39
N VAL A 657 -8.17 -19.15 -4.82
CA VAL A 657 -9.33 -18.68 -5.55
C VAL A 657 -9.57 -17.20 -5.28
N GLU A 658 -9.90 -16.47 -6.33
CA GLU A 658 -10.53 -15.15 -6.25
C GLU A 658 -11.98 -15.30 -6.70
N TRP A 659 -12.93 -14.89 -5.84
CA TRP A 659 -14.34 -15.18 -6.05
C TRP A 659 -15.22 -13.97 -5.74
N MET A 660 -16.02 -13.61 -6.71
CA MET A 660 -17.06 -12.61 -6.62
C MET A 660 -18.41 -13.29 -6.95
N PRO A 661 -19.12 -13.76 -5.91
CA PRO A 661 -20.29 -14.65 -6.10
C PRO A 661 -21.55 -13.97 -6.64
N GLN A 662 -21.64 -12.65 -6.53
CA GLN A 662 -22.85 -11.90 -6.87
C GLN A 662 -22.54 -10.82 -7.90
N ALA A 663 -23.46 -10.62 -8.85
CA ALA A 663 -23.43 -9.50 -9.78
C ALA A 663 -23.53 -8.16 -9.03
N PHE A 664 -22.91 -7.11 -9.59
CA PHE A 664 -23.01 -5.75 -9.09
C PHE A 664 -23.28 -4.75 -10.23
N TYR A 665 -23.72 -3.56 -9.89
CA TYR A 665 -24.16 -2.58 -10.88
C TYR A 665 -23.01 -1.74 -11.43
N ALA A 666 -23.10 -1.36 -12.71
CA ALA A 666 -22.20 -0.45 -13.39
C ALA A 666 -22.68 1.00 -13.34
N ASP A 667 -23.96 1.24 -13.00
CA ASP A 667 -24.61 2.55 -13.05
C ASP A 667 -25.43 2.86 -11.79
N ASN A 668 -25.62 4.16 -11.51
CA ASN A 668 -26.42 4.63 -10.37
C ASN A 668 -27.89 4.24 -10.49
N ALA A 669 -28.40 4.10 -11.71
CA ALA A 669 -29.77 3.66 -11.97
C ALA A 669 -30.00 2.17 -11.63
N ASN A 670 -28.94 1.40 -11.40
CA ASN A 670 -28.96 -0.05 -11.13
C ASN A 670 -29.59 -0.86 -12.28
N THR A 671 -29.30 -0.49 -13.51
CA THR A 671 -29.87 -1.12 -14.72
C THR A 671 -28.89 -2.09 -15.40
N LEU A 672 -27.59 -1.81 -15.40
CA LEU A 672 -26.58 -2.65 -16.03
C LEU A 672 -25.67 -3.30 -15.00
N THR A 673 -25.42 -4.60 -15.13
CA THR A 673 -24.64 -5.38 -14.16
C THR A 673 -23.34 -5.93 -14.72
N VAL A 674 -22.36 -6.11 -13.84
CA VAL A 674 -21.16 -6.95 -14.02
C VAL A 674 -21.45 -8.34 -13.49
N ASP A 675 -21.12 -9.36 -14.26
CA ASP A 675 -21.42 -10.77 -13.93
C ASP A 675 -20.49 -11.31 -12.83
N PRO A 676 -20.95 -12.28 -12.03
CA PRO A 676 -20.13 -12.95 -11.04
C PRO A 676 -19.04 -13.80 -11.68
N TYR A 677 -17.93 -13.99 -10.95
CA TYR A 677 -16.85 -14.85 -11.42
C TYR A 677 -16.11 -15.56 -10.28
N ALA A 678 -15.45 -16.65 -10.62
CA ALA A 678 -14.46 -17.34 -9.80
C ALA A 678 -13.22 -17.64 -10.63
N LEU A 679 -12.05 -17.30 -10.12
CA LEU A 679 -10.76 -17.53 -10.76
C LEU A 679 -9.97 -18.54 -9.92
N LEU A 680 -9.64 -19.67 -10.50
CA LEU A 680 -8.76 -20.66 -9.88
C LEU A 680 -7.32 -20.38 -10.28
N ASN A 681 -6.45 -20.26 -9.29
CA ASN A 681 -5.02 -20.08 -9.46
C ASN A 681 -4.25 -21.17 -8.69
N PHE A 682 -3.00 -21.38 -9.03
CA PHE A 682 -2.10 -22.29 -8.33
C PHE A 682 -0.70 -21.71 -8.30
N LYS A 683 -0.05 -21.79 -7.15
CA LYS A 683 1.36 -21.39 -6.99
C LYS A 683 2.18 -22.53 -6.37
N LEU A 684 3.43 -22.59 -6.76
CA LEU A 684 4.44 -23.42 -6.12
C LEU A 684 5.77 -22.67 -6.13
N GLY A 685 6.63 -22.96 -5.17
CA GLY A 685 7.94 -22.34 -5.13
C GLY A 685 8.79 -22.85 -3.98
N TYR A 686 9.96 -22.26 -3.89
CA TYR A 686 10.95 -22.54 -2.88
C TYR A 686 11.54 -21.21 -2.37
N ASP A 687 11.56 -21.03 -1.05
CA ASP A 687 12.18 -19.89 -0.37
C ASP A 687 12.74 -20.33 0.98
N HIS A 688 14.06 -20.37 1.07
CA HIS A 688 14.79 -20.68 2.30
C HIS A 688 15.31 -19.42 3.02
N GLY A 689 15.00 -18.23 2.48
CA GLY A 689 15.40 -16.95 3.06
C GLY A 689 16.70 -16.39 2.52
N THR A 690 17.73 -17.21 2.33
CA THR A 690 19.04 -16.84 1.75
C THR A 690 19.37 -17.79 0.59
N GLY A 691 20.27 -17.35 -0.30
CA GLY A 691 20.62 -18.09 -1.50
C GLY A 691 19.53 -18.00 -2.58
N TRP A 692 19.36 -19.08 -3.31
CA TRP A 692 18.39 -19.16 -4.41
C TRP A 692 16.97 -19.40 -3.89
N SER A 693 16.02 -18.66 -4.41
CA SER A 693 14.60 -18.87 -4.27
C SER A 693 13.90 -18.70 -5.63
N GLY A 694 12.72 -19.28 -5.77
CA GLY A 694 11.97 -19.14 -7.01
C GLY A 694 10.54 -19.59 -6.87
N TYR A 695 9.72 -19.22 -7.85
CA TYR A 695 8.30 -19.57 -7.88
C TYR A 695 7.81 -19.78 -9.31
N ILE A 696 6.70 -20.49 -9.43
CA ILE A 696 5.84 -20.58 -10.61
C ILE A 696 4.40 -20.36 -10.13
N GLU A 697 3.66 -19.50 -10.82
CA GLU A 697 2.25 -19.21 -10.54
C GLU A 697 1.42 -19.25 -11.81
N GLY A 698 0.40 -20.12 -11.83
CA GLY A 698 -0.64 -20.14 -12.85
C GLY A 698 -1.86 -19.36 -12.37
N ARG A 699 -2.34 -18.42 -13.18
CA ARG A 699 -3.51 -17.58 -12.89
C ARG A 699 -4.64 -17.86 -13.85
N ASN A 700 -5.88 -17.79 -13.35
CA ASN A 700 -7.09 -18.05 -14.12
C ASN A 700 -6.99 -19.37 -14.92
N LEU A 701 -6.63 -20.47 -14.25
CA LEU A 701 -6.33 -21.77 -14.88
C LEU A 701 -7.47 -22.32 -15.73
N LEU A 702 -8.72 -21.99 -15.36
CA LEU A 702 -9.92 -22.39 -16.07
C LEU A 702 -10.27 -21.48 -17.26
N ASP A 703 -9.43 -20.47 -17.54
CA ASP A 703 -9.63 -19.47 -18.60
C ASP A 703 -11.00 -18.79 -18.56
N LYS A 704 -11.48 -18.50 -17.34
CA LYS A 704 -12.77 -17.81 -17.15
C LYS A 704 -12.70 -16.43 -17.77
N ARG A 705 -13.63 -16.13 -18.67
CA ARG A 705 -13.86 -14.78 -19.18
C ARG A 705 -14.65 -13.99 -18.15
N TYR A 706 -14.18 -12.82 -17.79
CA TYR A 706 -14.77 -11.98 -16.74
C TYR A 706 -14.44 -10.51 -16.94
N ILE A 707 -15.18 -9.66 -16.27
CA ILE A 707 -14.96 -8.22 -16.22
C ILE A 707 -14.24 -7.91 -14.90
N SER A 708 -13.06 -7.31 -15.00
CA SER A 708 -12.23 -6.98 -13.83
C SER A 708 -12.62 -5.66 -13.17
N THR A 709 -13.08 -4.67 -13.96
CA THR A 709 -13.56 -3.38 -13.45
C THR A 709 -14.52 -2.74 -14.43
N THR A 710 -15.34 -1.82 -13.94
CA THR A 710 -16.26 -0.99 -14.73
C THR A 710 -16.14 0.47 -14.33
N ILE A 711 -16.39 1.38 -15.25
CA ILE A 711 -16.60 2.80 -14.95
C ILE A 711 -18.00 2.96 -14.34
N ALA A 712 -18.10 3.78 -13.29
CA ALA A 712 -19.37 4.19 -12.70
C ALA A 712 -19.98 5.35 -13.52
N VAL A 713 -21.24 5.21 -13.93
CA VAL A 713 -21.99 6.23 -14.68
C VAL A 713 -23.36 6.43 -14.05
N GLU A 714 -24.10 7.47 -14.48
CA GLU A 714 -25.47 7.70 -14.02
C GLU A 714 -26.42 6.61 -14.51
N THR A 715 -26.45 6.40 -15.82
CA THR A 715 -27.25 5.38 -16.50
C THR A 715 -26.43 4.73 -17.60
N ALA A 716 -26.63 3.44 -17.81
CA ALA A 716 -25.93 2.67 -18.81
C ALA A 716 -26.90 1.81 -19.66
N THR A 717 -26.42 1.44 -20.84
CA THR A 717 -27.09 0.48 -21.74
C THR A 717 -26.13 -0.63 -22.15
N ALA A 718 -26.59 -1.67 -22.76
CA ALA A 718 -25.73 -2.76 -23.27
C ALA A 718 -24.65 -2.27 -24.28
N ALA A 719 -24.92 -1.14 -24.97
CA ALA A 719 -23.99 -0.52 -25.92
C ALA A 719 -22.93 0.38 -25.24
N SER A 720 -23.04 0.65 -23.95
CA SER A 720 -22.11 1.52 -23.22
C SER A 720 -20.74 0.85 -23.07
N ALA A 721 -19.69 1.52 -23.54
CA ALA A 721 -18.29 1.04 -23.41
C ALA A 721 -17.74 1.44 -22.03
N LEU A 722 -17.99 0.62 -21.01
CA LEU A 722 -17.68 0.90 -19.60
C LEU A 722 -16.80 -0.15 -18.95
N PHE A 723 -16.47 -1.25 -19.63
CA PHE A 723 -15.94 -2.46 -19.02
C PHE A 723 -14.50 -2.72 -19.42
N ASN A 724 -13.69 -3.13 -18.45
CA ASN A 724 -12.37 -3.69 -18.69
C ASN A 724 -12.42 -5.21 -18.52
N PRO A 725 -12.10 -5.97 -19.58
CA PRO A 725 -12.00 -7.41 -19.48
C PRO A 725 -10.88 -7.82 -18.54
N GLY A 726 -11.11 -8.88 -17.77
CA GLY A 726 -10.08 -9.49 -16.95
C GLY A 726 -9.10 -10.32 -17.78
N MET A 727 -7.90 -10.50 -17.24
CA MET A 727 -6.83 -11.27 -17.87
C MET A 727 -7.22 -12.75 -18.03
N GLY A 728 -7.02 -13.32 -19.21
CA GLY A 728 -7.16 -14.75 -19.47
C GLY A 728 -6.14 -15.60 -18.70
N ARG A 729 -6.08 -16.89 -19.02
CA ARG A 729 -5.10 -17.80 -18.43
C ARG A 729 -3.68 -17.28 -18.64
N ALA A 730 -2.89 -17.31 -17.56
CA ALA A 730 -1.52 -16.82 -17.56
C ALA A 730 -0.62 -17.67 -16.67
N VAL A 731 0.67 -17.70 -16.99
CA VAL A 731 1.71 -18.35 -16.17
C VAL A 731 2.84 -17.34 -15.98
N PHE A 732 3.32 -17.25 -14.73
CA PHE A 732 4.45 -16.43 -14.34
C PHE A 732 5.47 -17.28 -13.58
N GLY A 733 6.75 -16.93 -13.68
CA GLY A 733 7.80 -17.54 -12.88
C GLY A 733 8.87 -16.51 -12.56
N GLY A 734 9.59 -16.76 -11.48
CA GLY A 734 10.67 -15.86 -11.06
C GLY A 734 11.76 -16.62 -10.31
N LEU A 735 12.96 -16.09 -10.44
CA LEU A 735 14.14 -16.51 -9.69
C LEU A 735 14.70 -15.31 -8.93
N ARG A 736 15.10 -15.56 -7.70
CA ARG A 736 15.74 -14.58 -6.83
C ARG A 736 16.96 -15.20 -6.17
N TYR A 737 18.04 -14.45 -6.12
CA TYR A 737 19.23 -14.76 -5.34
C TYR A 737 19.44 -13.68 -4.28
N ARG A 738 19.69 -14.09 -3.03
CA ARG A 738 19.92 -13.20 -1.90
C ARG A 738 21.18 -13.65 -1.13
N MET A 739 22.12 -12.70 -0.96
CA MET A 739 23.34 -12.88 -0.19
C MET A 739 23.29 -12.10 1.11
#